data_ecd8fb030468e6d01583557c094020ec
#
_entry.id   ecd8fb030468e6d01583557c094020ec
#
_cell.length_a   1.000
_cell.length_b   1.000
_cell.length_c   1.000
_cell.angle_alpha   90.00
_cell.angle_beta   90.00
_cell.angle_gamma   90.00
#
_symmetry.space_group_name_H-M   'P 1'
#
loop_
_entity.id
_entity.type
_entity.pdbx_description
1 polymer ?
#
loop_
_entity_poly.entity_id
_entity_poly.type
_entity_poly.pdbx_seq_one_letter_code
_entity_poly.pdbx_strand_id
1 'polypeptide(L)'
;VVVAFLVLNVISMFICMLIHLFASSFKFNVGLYLFYLLTVSLPALLFMSGLAFMMKIWIKFRFFAFTVLVIFFLLSLFVFSTKALGVFDCMASRVPHIFSSMVGHPAMGSYLLHRLVFVLVGVGCFVISVYGFKRLPNNIGRSRRLGVVGLVFVLLGFLTGWLYWLPHQVMRETRSDWIAIQKKYDAYPKVKIDQHEIKYDIHGEKILAHSVISVRNSNSFRVDTVIFYLNPSLEITSVTAGNCDLNFTRNQQIVEIEKSLYPDERSELELSYSGAIDPQICYLDISPERYDEQEQDELFACYGKKFVFTGKAFTLLTPEVLWYPVSKPVTELMNPYVNTSEYTDYTLTVVPAQGNTVVSQGELTVSGDTSYFTNNRKLQGITLISGQFFRDSFRLAGNPLLFEFYGTKKSMLGSAWGDYLQALEWSLKRTSTVLQWMSPGGKYPFDKLAFVEVPVSFYAFERSWKEKNDYVHPEMQLYREWRGVVPSEFRRRMKKVKTKEEKSEEWFQKYILSEEYMSRVQKHDVPELSVKEILFNSKQERDRMWSEKLFSAWPDNKYSIRPLLMTCGTLITSDEVPVIHRMITIMQRQAEEREMALSDKLSYHWEGVKFLMHHSLWDALHMDSASFCMESVIYLKALQLQRYILTQVAWTDFSAFMDHFLKEHPFQEVSLDYFLDVFQARFNWDLREYIPQWLHERGVPKLLVRNFHMRRIQTENSEKRFVHFKVWNPAGVDAIVSLEAWESARKKIIDQHYLIEAGCAKEVNYYLMQPSSDFLRVRLNTNLSQNLPDEYENAMESCNLSRWDEGCFDCDTSLFCPSENEIIVDDEDEGFKVIKGKSFFFTRKWEGYQLHLLSPTSWSPVFNYDINSYGEFVRGFHCKGAGGKQADVEWNARIPRSGTYEMYIYVGMFLNDWVQPLHRYTFYYDGLEESITLNINGLSAGVKSVIYYVGKEPIELWTTPFNSRGGWGRPEYFN
;
A
#
# COMPACT_ATOMS: atom_id res chain seq x y z
N VAL A 1 -47.36 1.55 -6.87
CA VAL A 1 -46.08 0.98 -6.42
C VAL A 1 -45.03 2.06 -6.35
N VAL A 2 -44.66 2.73 -7.48
CA VAL A 2 -43.61 3.78 -7.51
C VAL A 2 -43.89 4.87 -6.47
N VAL A 3 -45.14 5.39 -6.44
CA VAL A 3 -45.55 6.42 -5.47
C VAL A 3 -45.40 5.93 -4.03
N ALA A 4 -45.79 4.68 -3.72
CA ALA A 4 -45.69 4.13 -2.39
C ALA A 4 -44.21 4.02 -1.95
N PHE A 5 -43.32 3.54 -2.81
CA PHE A 5 -41.87 3.50 -2.53
C PHE A 5 -41.24 4.89 -2.43
N LEU A 6 -41.71 5.86 -3.24
CA LEU A 6 -41.29 7.25 -3.14
C LEU A 6 -41.70 7.86 -1.79
N VAL A 7 -42.95 7.60 -1.33
CA VAL A 7 -43.42 8.04 -0.02
C VAL A 7 -42.57 7.45 1.10
N LEU A 8 -42.24 6.15 1.03
CA LEU A 8 -41.33 5.52 1.99
C LEU A 8 -39.95 6.17 2.00
N ASN A 9 -39.38 6.48 0.81
CA ASN A 9 -38.08 7.18 0.71
C ASN A 9 -38.18 8.61 1.30
N VAL A 10 -39.27 9.33 1.07
CA VAL A 10 -39.53 10.65 1.67
C VAL A 10 -39.60 10.55 3.19
N ILE A 11 -40.32 9.56 3.73
CA ILE A 11 -40.39 9.32 5.17
C ILE A 11 -39.01 9.01 5.74
N SER A 12 -38.25 8.11 5.11
CA SER A 12 -36.87 7.79 5.51
C SER A 12 -35.97 9.02 5.46
N MET A 13 -36.10 9.85 4.43
CA MET A 13 -35.39 11.12 4.32
C MET A 13 -35.68 12.03 5.52
N PHE A 14 -36.98 12.19 5.89
CA PHE A 14 -37.36 13.00 7.06
C PHE A 14 -36.77 12.46 8.35
N ILE A 15 -36.81 11.14 8.54
CA ILE A 15 -36.16 10.50 9.71
C ILE A 15 -34.69 10.80 9.75
N CYS A 16 -33.94 10.65 8.61
CA CYS A 16 -32.55 11.00 8.52
C CYS A 16 -32.28 12.49 8.77
N MET A 17 -33.18 13.38 8.29
CA MET A 17 -33.10 14.82 8.57
C MET A 17 -33.23 15.12 10.07
N LEU A 18 -34.14 14.46 10.76
CA LEU A 18 -34.32 14.60 12.21
C LEU A 18 -33.10 14.08 12.97
N ILE A 19 -32.59 12.90 12.61
CA ILE A 19 -31.36 12.36 13.20
C ILE A 19 -30.19 13.35 12.96
N HIS A 20 -30.07 13.89 11.76
CA HIS A 20 -29.01 14.87 11.46
C HIS A 20 -29.12 16.11 12.34
N LEU A 21 -30.30 16.67 12.51
CA LEU A 21 -30.53 17.85 13.33
C LEU A 21 -30.19 17.67 14.81
N PHE A 22 -30.46 16.48 15.37
CA PHE A 22 -30.30 16.23 16.79
C PHE A 22 -28.98 15.49 17.16
N ALA A 23 -28.43 14.70 16.24
CA ALA A 23 -27.31 13.81 16.53
C ALA A 23 -26.02 14.19 15.79
N SER A 24 -26.10 14.98 14.72
CA SER A 24 -24.93 15.30 13.87
C SER A 24 -24.35 16.67 14.21
N SER A 25 -23.02 16.76 14.17
CA SER A 25 -22.28 18.02 14.25
C SER A 25 -22.11 18.71 12.89
N PHE A 26 -22.57 18.08 11.81
CA PHE A 26 -22.47 18.63 10.47
C PHE A 26 -23.51 19.72 10.22
N LYS A 27 -23.16 20.65 9.31
CA LYS A 27 -24.10 21.69 8.92
C LYS A 27 -25.25 21.11 8.12
N PHE A 28 -26.48 21.30 8.62
CA PHE A 28 -27.71 20.84 8.01
C PHE A 28 -28.00 21.56 6.68
N ASN A 29 -28.25 20.80 5.62
CA ASN A 29 -28.58 21.33 4.30
C ASN A 29 -29.71 20.50 3.64
N VAL A 30 -30.92 21.07 3.63
CA VAL A 30 -32.12 20.46 3.00
C VAL A 30 -31.91 20.18 1.52
N GLY A 31 -31.19 21.06 0.80
CA GLY A 31 -30.96 20.93 -0.63
C GLY A 31 -30.25 19.62 -1.01
N LEU A 32 -29.32 19.14 -0.18
CA LEU A 32 -28.62 17.87 -0.41
C LEU A 32 -29.55 16.67 -0.26
N TYR A 33 -30.46 16.68 0.72
CA TYR A 33 -31.44 15.62 0.88
C TYR A 33 -32.37 15.51 -0.32
N LEU A 34 -32.88 16.65 -0.80
CA LEU A 34 -33.72 16.71 -2.00
C LEU A 34 -32.94 16.30 -3.24
N PHE A 35 -31.68 16.71 -3.37
CA PHE A 35 -30.82 16.33 -4.48
C PHE A 35 -30.68 14.81 -4.57
N TYR A 36 -30.33 14.13 -3.49
CA TYR A 36 -30.15 12.67 -3.51
C TYR A 36 -31.48 11.92 -3.68
N LEU A 37 -32.58 12.42 -3.12
CA LEU A 37 -33.89 11.86 -3.36
C LEU A 37 -34.25 11.88 -4.87
N LEU A 38 -33.97 12.99 -5.54
CA LEU A 38 -34.31 13.19 -6.96
C LEU A 38 -33.31 12.50 -7.90
N THR A 39 -32.04 12.43 -7.53
CA THR A 39 -31.00 11.94 -8.45
C THR A 39 -30.59 10.50 -8.20
N VAL A 40 -30.72 9.97 -6.98
CA VAL A 40 -30.43 8.57 -6.66
C VAL A 40 -31.71 7.75 -6.60
N SER A 41 -32.61 8.11 -5.66
CA SER A 41 -33.78 7.28 -5.36
C SER A 41 -34.78 7.23 -6.51
N LEU A 42 -35.14 8.36 -7.07
CA LEU A 42 -36.16 8.42 -8.11
C LEU A 42 -35.76 7.70 -9.41
N PRO A 43 -34.55 7.90 -9.98
CA PRO A 43 -34.11 7.16 -11.17
C PRO A 43 -34.02 5.65 -10.93
N ALA A 44 -33.47 5.22 -9.80
CA ALA A 44 -33.38 3.80 -9.44
C ALA A 44 -34.75 3.16 -9.29
N LEU A 45 -35.69 3.82 -8.61
CA LEU A 45 -37.07 3.35 -8.45
C LEU A 45 -37.82 3.28 -9.77
N LEU A 46 -37.70 4.30 -10.64
CA LEU A 46 -38.32 4.30 -11.97
C LEU A 46 -37.78 3.16 -12.82
N PHE A 47 -36.48 2.99 -12.86
CA PHE A 47 -35.83 1.94 -13.64
C PHE A 47 -36.23 0.55 -13.14
N MET A 48 -36.04 0.25 -11.85
CA MET A 48 -36.31 -1.08 -11.29
C MET A 48 -37.81 -1.43 -11.38
N SER A 49 -38.69 -0.46 -11.12
CA SER A 49 -40.13 -0.67 -11.23
C SER A 49 -40.57 -0.87 -12.70
N GLY A 50 -40.05 -0.04 -13.62
CA GLY A 50 -40.30 -0.19 -15.06
C GLY A 50 -39.87 -1.56 -15.58
N LEU A 51 -38.67 -1.99 -15.23
CA LEU A 51 -38.14 -3.32 -15.56
C LEU A 51 -39.00 -4.44 -14.95
N ALA A 52 -39.40 -4.29 -13.70
CA ALA A 52 -40.26 -5.28 -13.02
C ALA A 52 -41.63 -5.41 -13.71
N PHE A 53 -42.25 -4.28 -14.11
CA PHE A 53 -43.53 -4.31 -14.86
C PHE A 53 -43.35 -4.95 -16.24
N MET A 54 -42.30 -4.63 -16.97
CA MET A 54 -42.00 -5.19 -18.25
C MET A 54 -41.76 -6.72 -18.17
N MET A 55 -40.97 -7.17 -17.20
CA MET A 55 -40.71 -8.61 -16.97
C MET A 55 -41.98 -9.37 -16.59
N LYS A 56 -42.85 -8.78 -15.76
CA LYS A 56 -44.13 -9.41 -15.38
C LYS A 56 -45.02 -9.72 -16.59
N ILE A 57 -44.95 -8.92 -17.64
CA ILE A 57 -45.76 -9.12 -18.84
C ILE A 57 -45.17 -10.23 -19.73
N TRP A 58 -43.87 -10.27 -19.83
CA TRP A 58 -43.18 -11.22 -20.74
C TRP A 58 -42.93 -12.59 -20.08
N ILE A 59 -42.69 -12.62 -18.78
CA ILE A 59 -42.41 -13.84 -18.03
C ILE A 59 -43.69 -14.30 -17.31
N LYS A 60 -44.25 -15.44 -17.74
CA LYS A 60 -45.48 -15.98 -17.17
C LYS A 60 -45.32 -16.43 -15.70
N PHE A 61 -44.16 -16.95 -15.36
CA PHE A 61 -43.90 -17.42 -13.98
C PHE A 61 -43.40 -16.29 -13.10
N ARG A 62 -44.24 -15.91 -12.09
CA ARG A 62 -43.97 -14.79 -11.18
C ARG A 62 -42.67 -14.95 -10.38
N PHE A 63 -42.40 -16.16 -9.90
CA PHE A 63 -41.19 -16.48 -9.14
C PHE A 63 -39.95 -16.26 -9.98
N PHE A 64 -39.94 -16.76 -11.22
CA PHE A 64 -38.82 -16.60 -12.12
C PHE A 64 -38.55 -15.13 -12.48
N ALA A 65 -39.63 -14.33 -12.72
CA ALA A 65 -39.46 -12.89 -12.94
C ALA A 65 -38.86 -12.19 -11.73
N PHE A 66 -39.28 -12.54 -10.52
CA PHE A 66 -38.73 -11.99 -9.29
C PHE A 66 -37.24 -12.39 -9.12
N THR A 67 -36.89 -13.66 -9.33
CA THR A 67 -35.52 -14.14 -9.24
C THR A 67 -34.59 -13.42 -10.21
N VAL A 68 -35.02 -13.23 -11.46
CA VAL A 68 -34.24 -12.49 -12.46
C VAL A 68 -34.02 -11.04 -12.06
N LEU A 69 -35.02 -10.38 -11.49
CA LEU A 69 -34.88 -9.01 -10.98
C LEU A 69 -33.90 -8.92 -9.83
N VAL A 70 -33.96 -9.87 -8.89
CA VAL A 70 -33.00 -9.90 -7.76
C VAL A 70 -31.59 -10.15 -8.27
N ILE A 71 -31.42 -11.12 -9.18
CA ILE A 71 -30.10 -11.39 -9.80
C ILE A 71 -29.60 -10.13 -10.53
N PHE A 72 -30.45 -9.49 -11.34
CA PHE A 72 -30.06 -8.26 -12.03
C PHE A 72 -29.67 -7.15 -11.05
N PHE A 73 -30.43 -6.96 -9.97
CA PHE A 73 -30.10 -5.97 -8.93
C PHE A 73 -28.75 -6.27 -8.29
N LEU A 74 -28.48 -7.53 -7.92
CA LEU A 74 -27.21 -7.94 -7.35
C LEU A 74 -26.06 -7.77 -8.36
N LEU A 75 -26.29 -8.12 -9.62
CA LEU A 75 -25.31 -7.90 -10.69
C LEU A 75 -25.02 -6.39 -10.91
N SER A 76 -26.07 -5.56 -10.86
CA SER A 76 -25.91 -4.10 -10.97
C SER A 76 -25.07 -3.54 -9.81
N LEU A 77 -25.29 -4.03 -8.60
CA LEU A 77 -24.58 -3.54 -7.42
C LEU A 77 -23.13 -4.02 -7.32
N PHE A 78 -22.85 -5.31 -7.65
CA PHE A 78 -21.57 -5.92 -7.38
C PHE A 78 -20.68 -6.15 -8.63
N VAL A 79 -21.28 -6.27 -9.81
CA VAL A 79 -20.54 -6.57 -11.03
C VAL A 79 -20.55 -5.37 -11.97
N PHE A 80 -21.72 -4.86 -12.31
CA PHE A 80 -21.84 -3.78 -13.29
C PHE A 80 -21.37 -2.42 -12.74
N SER A 81 -21.44 -2.21 -11.45
CA SER A 81 -20.89 -1.01 -10.81
C SER A 81 -19.40 -0.83 -11.04
N THR A 82 -18.65 -1.96 -11.16
CA THR A 82 -17.18 -1.94 -11.38
C THR A 82 -16.78 -2.02 -12.86
N LYS A 83 -17.73 -2.27 -13.76
CA LYS A 83 -17.46 -2.40 -15.20
C LYS A 83 -17.98 -1.21 -15.96
N ALA A 84 -17.30 -0.89 -17.08
CA ALA A 84 -17.69 0.19 -17.98
C ALA A 84 -18.02 1.50 -17.23
N LEU A 85 -17.23 1.85 -16.20
CA LEU A 85 -17.38 3.08 -15.41
C LEU A 85 -18.76 3.22 -14.75
N GLY A 86 -19.37 2.11 -14.43
CA GLY A 86 -20.68 2.09 -13.77
C GLY A 86 -21.86 2.46 -14.67
N VAL A 87 -21.75 2.42 -16.00
CA VAL A 87 -22.86 2.73 -16.93
C VAL A 87 -24.14 1.98 -16.54
N PHE A 88 -24.03 0.74 -16.10
CA PHE A 88 -25.17 -0.10 -15.69
C PHE A 88 -25.45 -0.09 -14.18
N ASP A 89 -24.79 0.77 -13.44
CA ASP A 89 -25.01 0.94 -11.99
C ASP A 89 -26.25 1.79 -11.72
N CYS A 90 -27.39 1.14 -11.58
CA CYS A 90 -28.66 1.83 -11.34
C CYS A 90 -28.72 2.57 -9.99
N MET A 91 -27.88 2.19 -9.03
CA MET A 91 -27.81 2.83 -7.70
C MET A 91 -26.79 3.98 -7.64
N ALA A 92 -25.96 4.16 -8.68
CA ALA A 92 -24.84 5.10 -8.71
C ALA A 92 -23.84 4.90 -7.55
N SER A 93 -23.65 3.67 -7.11
CA SER A 93 -22.77 3.34 -5.97
C SER A 93 -21.31 3.65 -6.25
N ARG A 94 -20.89 3.62 -7.54
CA ARG A 94 -19.54 3.93 -7.97
C ARG A 94 -19.43 5.11 -8.94
N VAL A 95 -20.45 5.92 -9.00
CA VAL A 95 -20.44 7.17 -9.77
C VAL A 95 -20.21 8.33 -8.80
N PRO A 96 -19.21 9.19 -9.01
CA PRO A 96 -18.91 10.29 -8.12
C PRO A 96 -20.11 11.20 -7.87
N HIS A 97 -20.53 11.34 -6.62
CA HIS A 97 -21.72 12.13 -6.26
C HIS A 97 -21.61 12.89 -4.93
N ILE A 98 -20.51 12.71 -4.19
CA ILE A 98 -20.29 13.40 -2.91
C ILE A 98 -19.86 14.84 -3.16
N PHE A 99 -20.56 15.78 -2.53
CA PHE A 99 -20.25 17.20 -2.64
C PHE A 99 -19.05 17.57 -1.75
N SER A 100 -18.14 18.35 -2.36
CA SER A 100 -17.10 19.08 -1.64
C SER A 100 -17.67 20.40 -1.11
N SER A 101 -17.26 20.82 0.08
CA SER A 101 -17.62 22.13 0.61
C SER A 101 -16.83 23.27 -0.09
N MET A 102 -15.73 22.93 -0.75
CA MET A 102 -14.82 23.87 -1.43
C MET A 102 -15.21 24.08 -2.89
N VAL A 103 -15.44 22.99 -3.62
CA VAL A 103 -15.60 22.99 -5.08
C VAL A 103 -16.98 22.47 -5.55
N GLY A 104 -17.86 22.09 -4.64
CA GLY A 104 -19.17 21.54 -4.96
C GLY A 104 -19.13 20.11 -5.48
N HIS A 105 -19.97 19.78 -6.45
CA HIS A 105 -20.07 18.42 -7.01
C HIS A 105 -18.86 18.11 -7.92
N PRO A 106 -18.21 16.95 -7.77
CA PRO A 106 -16.99 16.64 -8.51
C PRO A 106 -17.20 16.55 -10.04
N ALA A 107 -18.36 16.04 -10.48
CA ALA A 107 -18.67 15.83 -11.89
C ALA A 107 -20.19 15.91 -12.15
N MET A 108 -20.81 17.09 -11.92
CA MET A 108 -22.28 17.26 -11.99
C MET A 108 -22.85 16.85 -13.35
N GLY A 109 -22.25 17.28 -14.46
CA GLY A 109 -22.78 17.01 -15.80
C GLY A 109 -22.82 15.52 -16.13
N SER A 110 -21.71 14.82 -15.97
CA SER A 110 -21.64 13.37 -16.23
C SER A 110 -22.52 12.57 -15.25
N TYR A 111 -22.60 12.99 -13.98
CA TYR A 111 -23.48 12.39 -13.00
C TYR A 111 -24.96 12.50 -13.42
N LEU A 112 -25.43 13.69 -13.75
CA LEU A 112 -26.81 13.89 -14.20
C LEU A 112 -27.11 13.14 -15.50
N LEU A 113 -26.18 13.12 -16.44
CA LEU A 113 -26.32 12.34 -17.68
C LEU A 113 -26.46 10.84 -17.39
N HIS A 114 -25.64 10.30 -16.50
CA HIS A 114 -25.75 8.91 -16.03
C HIS A 114 -27.11 8.63 -15.38
N ARG A 115 -27.62 9.54 -14.54
CA ARG A 115 -28.93 9.36 -13.88
C ARG A 115 -30.08 9.43 -14.88
N LEU A 116 -29.95 10.27 -15.90
CA LEU A 116 -30.96 10.39 -16.98
C LEU A 116 -31.12 9.08 -17.77
N VAL A 117 -30.06 8.27 -17.95
CA VAL A 117 -30.15 6.94 -18.55
C VAL A 117 -31.25 6.10 -17.89
N PHE A 118 -31.20 6.01 -16.55
CA PHE A 118 -32.13 5.16 -15.79
C PHE A 118 -33.55 5.75 -15.76
N VAL A 119 -33.72 7.06 -15.79
CA VAL A 119 -35.03 7.69 -15.93
C VAL A 119 -35.64 7.35 -17.30
N LEU A 120 -34.91 7.54 -18.38
CA LEU A 120 -35.40 7.29 -19.74
C LEU A 120 -35.72 5.82 -19.96
N VAL A 121 -34.80 4.91 -19.61
CA VAL A 121 -35.04 3.47 -19.76
C VAL A 121 -36.18 3.01 -18.86
N GLY A 122 -36.25 3.49 -17.61
CA GLY A 122 -37.35 3.19 -16.68
C GLY A 122 -38.70 3.62 -17.22
N VAL A 123 -38.85 4.87 -17.67
CA VAL A 123 -40.07 5.38 -18.29
C VAL A 123 -40.42 4.58 -19.56
N GLY A 124 -39.43 4.29 -20.41
CA GLY A 124 -39.60 3.48 -21.61
C GLY A 124 -40.16 2.08 -21.30
N CYS A 125 -39.58 1.40 -20.28
CA CYS A 125 -40.09 0.11 -19.79
C CYS A 125 -41.53 0.21 -19.28
N PHE A 126 -41.90 1.28 -18.57
CA PHE A 126 -43.29 1.50 -18.14
C PHE A 126 -44.22 1.65 -19.32
N VAL A 127 -43.87 2.47 -20.32
CA VAL A 127 -44.71 2.72 -21.49
C VAL A 127 -44.88 1.44 -22.32
N ILE A 128 -43.80 0.67 -22.50
CA ILE A 128 -43.83 -0.65 -23.15
C ILE A 128 -44.72 -1.62 -22.37
N SER A 129 -44.65 -1.56 -21.03
CA SER A 129 -45.49 -2.38 -20.18
C SER A 129 -46.99 -2.07 -20.37
N VAL A 130 -47.37 -0.78 -20.52
CA VAL A 130 -48.75 -0.38 -20.82
C VAL A 130 -49.18 -0.92 -22.18
N TYR A 131 -48.28 -0.97 -23.17
CA TYR A 131 -48.57 -1.58 -24.46
C TYR A 131 -48.86 -3.10 -24.35
N GLY A 132 -48.11 -3.84 -23.52
CA GLY A 132 -48.28 -5.25 -23.29
C GLY A 132 -49.54 -5.65 -22.50
N PHE A 133 -50.21 -4.72 -21.80
CA PHE A 133 -51.44 -5.02 -21.09
C PHE A 133 -52.65 -5.07 -22.06
N LYS A 134 -53.17 -6.26 -22.23
CA LYS A 134 -54.39 -6.48 -23.01
C LYS A 134 -55.64 -6.05 -22.18
N ARG A 135 -56.15 -4.82 -22.40
CA ARG A 135 -57.42 -4.34 -21.82
C ARG A 135 -58.48 -4.23 -22.90
N LEU A 136 -59.68 -4.61 -22.58
CA LEU A 136 -60.82 -4.38 -23.43
C LEU A 136 -61.57 -3.06 -23.04
N PRO A 137 -61.99 -2.24 -24.04
CA PRO A 137 -61.75 -2.31 -25.48
C PRO A 137 -60.31 -1.93 -25.86
N ASN A 138 -59.70 -2.73 -26.72
CA ASN A 138 -58.29 -2.50 -27.14
C ASN A 138 -58.23 -1.71 -28.45
N ASN A 139 -57.80 -0.49 -28.43
CA ASN A 139 -57.50 0.30 -29.63
C ASN A 139 -56.07 0.00 -30.06
N ILE A 140 -55.94 -0.94 -31.02
CA ILE A 140 -54.68 -1.43 -31.54
C ILE A 140 -53.75 -0.29 -32.03
N GLY A 141 -54.31 0.73 -32.68
CA GLY A 141 -53.51 1.86 -33.18
C GLY A 141 -52.88 2.70 -32.06
N ARG A 142 -53.65 2.99 -31.00
CA ARG A 142 -53.16 3.73 -29.82
C ARG A 142 -52.15 2.90 -29.03
N SER A 143 -52.36 1.62 -28.95
CA SER A 143 -51.46 0.67 -28.28
C SER A 143 -50.13 0.57 -29.01
N ARG A 144 -50.10 0.46 -30.34
CA ARG A 144 -48.87 0.47 -31.14
C ARG A 144 -48.09 1.79 -30.99
N ARG A 145 -48.79 2.93 -31.01
CA ARG A 145 -48.12 4.25 -30.77
C ARG A 145 -47.42 4.30 -29.42
N LEU A 146 -48.05 3.82 -28.34
CA LEU A 146 -47.41 3.72 -27.04
C LEU A 146 -46.19 2.83 -27.03
N GLY A 147 -46.28 1.67 -27.73
CA GLY A 147 -45.11 0.79 -27.89
C GLY A 147 -43.92 1.48 -28.57
N VAL A 148 -44.18 2.22 -29.64
CA VAL A 148 -43.17 2.99 -30.36
C VAL A 148 -42.60 4.11 -29.46
N VAL A 149 -43.44 4.85 -28.73
CA VAL A 149 -43.02 5.90 -27.78
C VAL A 149 -42.10 5.29 -26.69
N GLY A 150 -42.49 4.15 -26.13
CA GLY A 150 -41.69 3.48 -25.13
C GLY A 150 -40.32 3.01 -25.67
N LEU A 151 -40.29 2.52 -26.89
CA LEU A 151 -39.05 2.15 -27.58
C LEU A 151 -38.15 3.38 -27.80
N VAL A 152 -38.72 4.49 -28.20
CA VAL A 152 -37.97 5.76 -28.37
C VAL A 152 -37.32 6.19 -27.05
N PHE A 153 -38.04 6.10 -25.92
CA PHE A 153 -37.45 6.41 -24.60
C PHE A 153 -36.29 5.47 -24.26
N VAL A 154 -36.41 4.18 -24.53
CA VAL A 154 -35.32 3.21 -24.30
C VAL A 154 -34.12 3.52 -25.19
N LEU A 155 -34.32 3.82 -26.47
CA LEU A 155 -33.25 4.20 -27.40
C LEU A 155 -32.56 5.49 -26.99
N LEU A 156 -33.34 6.49 -26.53
CA LEU A 156 -32.76 7.73 -25.95
C LEU A 156 -31.95 7.43 -24.68
N GLY A 157 -32.39 6.49 -23.87
CA GLY A 157 -31.63 6.04 -22.71
C GLY A 157 -30.29 5.38 -23.09
N PHE A 158 -30.27 4.56 -24.11
CA PHE A 158 -29.01 3.99 -24.62
C PHE A 158 -28.11 5.07 -25.26
N LEU A 159 -28.69 6.02 -25.98
CA LEU A 159 -27.93 7.16 -26.53
C LEU A 159 -27.30 8.00 -25.40
N THR A 160 -28.03 8.28 -24.33
CA THR A 160 -27.48 9.01 -23.19
C THR A 160 -26.41 8.22 -22.45
N GLY A 161 -26.55 6.89 -22.37
CA GLY A 161 -25.51 6.00 -21.84
C GLY A 161 -24.24 6.00 -22.68
N TRP A 162 -24.39 6.01 -24.00
CA TRP A 162 -23.27 6.12 -24.92
C TRP A 162 -22.58 7.50 -24.81
N LEU A 163 -23.34 8.59 -24.70
CA LEU A 163 -22.80 9.95 -24.48
C LEU A 163 -22.09 10.09 -23.12
N TYR A 164 -22.52 9.35 -22.10
CA TYR A 164 -21.80 9.27 -20.83
C TYR A 164 -20.45 8.53 -20.97
N TRP A 165 -20.42 7.44 -21.73
CA TRP A 165 -19.27 6.59 -21.91
C TRP A 165 -18.22 7.14 -22.89
N LEU A 166 -18.66 7.85 -23.94
CA LEU A 166 -17.80 8.35 -25.02
C LEU A 166 -16.61 9.21 -24.53
N PRO A 167 -16.76 10.20 -23.62
CA PRO A 167 -15.63 10.98 -23.14
C PRO A 167 -14.52 10.17 -22.49
N HIS A 168 -14.88 9.06 -21.84
CA HIS A 168 -13.89 8.16 -21.22
C HIS A 168 -13.10 7.36 -22.25
N GLN A 169 -13.70 7.02 -23.38
CA GLN A 169 -12.97 6.35 -24.48
C GLN A 169 -11.99 7.31 -25.14
N VAL A 170 -12.44 8.52 -25.44
CA VAL A 170 -11.57 9.57 -25.99
C VAL A 170 -10.41 9.85 -25.03
N MET A 171 -10.68 9.94 -23.73
CA MET A 171 -9.63 10.09 -22.71
C MET A 171 -8.60 8.96 -22.74
N ARG A 172 -9.05 7.70 -22.83
CA ARG A 172 -8.13 6.55 -22.88
C ARG A 172 -7.25 6.57 -24.13
N GLU A 173 -7.82 6.90 -25.28
CA GLU A 173 -7.08 7.05 -26.53
C GLU A 173 -6.05 8.18 -26.43
N THR A 174 -6.45 9.36 -25.95
CA THR A 174 -5.55 10.50 -25.76
C THR A 174 -4.40 10.15 -24.80
N ARG A 175 -4.69 9.50 -23.67
CA ARG A 175 -3.64 9.05 -22.73
C ARG A 175 -2.70 8.01 -23.36
N SER A 176 -3.22 7.10 -24.17
CA SER A 176 -2.40 6.12 -24.91
C SER A 176 -1.42 6.82 -25.86
N ASP A 177 -1.86 7.86 -26.56
CA ASP A 177 -1.01 8.66 -27.43
C ASP A 177 0.08 9.39 -26.64
N TRP A 178 -0.27 10.01 -25.52
CA TRP A 178 0.72 10.67 -24.65
C TRP A 178 1.74 9.70 -24.07
N ILE A 179 1.30 8.50 -23.68
CA ILE A 179 2.20 7.43 -23.22
C ILE A 179 3.18 7.03 -24.33
N ALA A 180 2.70 6.85 -25.57
CA ALA A 180 3.55 6.49 -26.69
C ALA A 180 4.57 7.60 -27.02
N ILE A 181 4.13 8.85 -26.99
CA ILE A 181 5.02 10.02 -27.19
C ILE A 181 6.06 10.09 -26.07
N GLN A 182 5.65 10.03 -24.81
CA GLN A 182 6.59 10.11 -23.70
C GLN A 182 7.65 9.01 -23.76
N LYS A 183 7.25 7.75 -23.98
CA LYS A 183 8.20 6.62 -24.13
C LYS A 183 9.26 6.87 -25.21
N LYS A 184 8.88 7.52 -26.31
CA LYS A 184 9.85 7.91 -27.35
C LYS A 184 10.90 8.88 -26.84
N TYR A 185 10.53 9.81 -25.97
CA TYR A 185 11.41 10.88 -25.48
C TYR A 185 12.11 10.53 -24.15
N ASP A 186 11.74 9.45 -23.47
CA ASP A 186 12.40 9.03 -22.23
C ASP A 186 13.90 8.73 -22.44
N ALA A 187 14.27 8.20 -23.60
CA ALA A 187 15.65 7.91 -23.96
C ALA A 187 16.48 9.13 -24.42
N TYR A 188 15.86 10.30 -24.62
CA TYR A 188 16.59 11.49 -25.05
C TYR A 188 17.38 12.12 -23.89
N PRO A 189 18.55 12.72 -24.18
CA PRO A 189 19.36 13.38 -23.15
C PRO A 189 18.58 14.53 -22.51
N LYS A 190 18.65 14.64 -21.20
CA LYS A 190 17.98 15.66 -20.41
C LYS A 190 18.98 16.71 -19.95
N VAL A 191 18.55 17.94 -19.89
CA VAL A 191 19.30 19.04 -19.25
C VAL A 191 18.87 19.16 -17.79
N LYS A 192 19.71 19.70 -16.94
CA LYS A 192 19.38 20.02 -15.55
C LYS A 192 18.88 21.46 -15.43
N ILE A 193 17.82 21.66 -14.67
CA ILE A 193 17.31 23.01 -14.32
C ILE A 193 17.94 23.43 -12.99
N ASP A 194 18.84 24.39 -13.02
CA ASP A 194 19.50 24.91 -11.81
C ASP A 194 18.61 25.95 -11.09
N GLN A 195 17.90 26.83 -11.86
CA GLN A 195 17.00 27.86 -11.35
C GLN A 195 15.74 27.97 -12.23
N HIS A 196 14.60 28.25 -11.60
CA HIS A 196 13.32 28.42 -12.28
C HIS A 196 12.50 29.52 -11.62
N GLU A 197 12.37 30.67 -12.28
CA GLU A 197 11.47 31.76 -11.90
C GLU A 197 10.15 31.59 -12.64
N ILE A 198 9.03 31.50 -11.92
CA ILE A 198 7.71 31.29 -12.47
C ILE A 198 6.81 32.49 -12.11
N LYS A 199 6.23 33.12 -13.10
CA LYS A 199 5.16 34.13 -12.94
C LYS A 199 3.86 33.53 -13.43
N TYR A 200 2.85 33.52 -12.57
CA TYR A 200 1.60 32.81 -12.81
C TYR A 200 0.39 33.71 -12.49
N ASP A 201 -0.47 33.90 -13.46
CA ASP A 201 -1.66 34.72 -13.33
C ASP A 201 -2.91 33.85 -13.54
N ILE A 202 -3.83 33.89 -12.57
CA ILE A 202 -5.00 32.99 -12.53
C ILE A 202 -6.24 33.74 -13.04
N HIS A 203 -6.65 33.46 -14.28
CA HIS A 203 -7.85 33.99 -14.90
C HIS A 203 -8.97 32.96 -15.00
N GLY A 204 -9.53 32.53 -13.85
CA GLY A 204 -10.56 31.50 -13.78
C GLY A 204 -10.01 30.11 -14.09
N GLU A 205 -10.46 29.51 -15.19
CA GLU A 205 -9.96 28.19 -15.64
C GLU A 205 -8.73 28.29 -16.55
N LYS A 206 -8.47 29.50 -17.07
CA LYS A 206 -7.30 29.77 -17.90
C LYS A 206 -6.20 30.40 -17.08
N ILE A 207 -5.00 30.16 -17.49
CA ILE A 207 -3.77 30.72 -16.90
C ILE A 207 -2.98 31.48 -17.94
N LEU A 208 -2.23 32.45 -17.48
CA LEU A 208 -1.16 33.09 -18.20
C LEU A 208 0.10 32.95 -17.38
N ALA A 209 1.15 32.35 -17.95
CA ALA A 209 2.36 32.07 -17.24
C ALA A 209 3.61 32.46 -18.05
N HIS A 210 4.64 32.83 -17.32
CA HIS A 210 5.96 33.15 -17.84
C HIS A 210 7.01 32.47 -16.96
N SER A 211 7.90 31.73 -17.60
CA SER A 211 8.98 30.99 -16.91
C SER A 211 10.33 31.43 -17.40
N VAL A 212 11.22 31.80 -16.49
CA VAL A 212 12.65 32.02 -16.75
C VAL A 212 13.42 30.86 -16.16
N ILE A 213 14.13 30.12 -17.02
CA ILE A 213 14.72 28.83 -16.67
C ILE A 213 16.22 28.85 -16.95
N SER A 214 17.03 28.70 -15.93
CA SER A 214 18.47 28.49 -16.09
C SER A 214 18.75 26.99 -16.22
N VAL A 215 19.12 26.56 -17.42
CA VAL A 215 19.46 25.18 -17.76
C VAL A 215 20.96 24.97 -17.85
N ARG A 216 21.39 23.76 -17.49
CA ARG A 216 22.78 23.30 -17.63
C ARG A 216 22.81 21.92 -18.27
N ASN A 217 23.72 21.74 -19.24
CA ASN A 217 23.99 20.43 -19.78
C ASN A 217 24.89 19.63 -18.82
N SER A 218 24.30 18.71 -18.06
CA SER A 218 25.04 17.83 -17.15
C SER A 218 25.59 16.56 -17.83
N ASN A 219 25.37 16.38 -19.13
CA ASN A 219 25.89 15.24 -19.89
C ASN A 219 27.36 15.48 -20.31
N SER A 220 28.10 14.41 -20.51
CA SER A 220 29.48 14.45 -20.99
C SER A 220 29.62 14.75 -22.49
N PHE A 221 28.50 14.92 -23.19
CA PHE A 221 28.44 15.19 -24.62
C PHE A 221 27.53 16.41 -24.92
N ARG A 222 27.65 16.94 -26.13
CA ARG A 222 26.84 18.07 -26.59
C ARG A 222 25.39 17.62 -26.75
N VAL A 223 24.47 18.40 -26.20
CA VAL A 223 23.01 18.31 -26.43
C VAL A 223 22.62 19.33 -27.48
N ASP A 224 22.03 18.90 -28.58
CA ASP A 224 21.65 19.81 -29.69
C ASP A 224 20.26 20.40 -29.56
N THR A 225 19.39 19.74 -28.81
CA THR A 225 17.99 20.16 -28.60
C THR A 225 17.63 20.03 -27.12
N VAL A 226 17.17 21.12 -26.54
CA VAL A 226 16.66 21.14 -25.16
C VAL A 226 15.20 20.69 -25.16
N ILE A 227 14.89 19.70 -24.32
CA ILE A 227 13.55 19.12 -24.19
C ILE A 227 12.95 19.49 -22.85
N PHE A 228 11.71 20.01 -22.87
CA PHE A 228 10.91 20.20 -21.68
C PHE A 228 9.59 19.43 -21.79
N TYR A 229 9.05 19.08 -20.63
CA TYR A 229 7.70 18.55 -20.46
C TYR A 229 6.79 19.65 -19.90
N LEU A 230 5.64 19.85 -20.54
CA LEU A 230 4.66 20.85 -20.17
C LEU A 230 3.27 20.32 -20.47
N ASN A 231 2.26 20.67 -19.68
CA ASN A 231 0.88 20.22 -19.89
C ASN A 231 0.45 20.40 -21.36
N PRO A 232 -0.11 19.36 -22.02
CA PRO A 232 -0.38 19.41 -23.46
C PRO A 232 -1.39 20.47 -23.88
N SER A 233 -2.26 20.93 -22.99
CA SER A 233 -3.29 21.96 -23.25
C SER A 233 -2.78 23.39 -23.05
N LEU A 234 -1.50 23.57 -22.67
CA LEU A 234 -0.88 24.88 -22.56
C LEU A 234 -0.19 25.24 -23.88
N GLU A 235 -0.62 26.33 -24.50
CA GLU A 235 -0.05 26.85 -25.73
C GLU A 235 1.15 27.75 -25.41
N ILE A 236 2.29 27.50 -26.06
CA ILE A 236 3.49 28.32 -25.93
C ILE A 236 3.39 29.46 -26.93
N THR A 237 3.52 30.68 -26.45
CA THR A 237 3.44 31.88 -27.26
C THR A 237 4.80 32.43 -27.71
N SER A 238 5.84 32.23 -26.90
CA SER A 238 7.22 32.62 -27.24
C SER A 238 8.25 31.76 -26.47
N VAL A 239 9.39 31.53 -27.10
CA VAL A 239 10.58 30.98 -26.48
C VAL A 239 11.77 31.84 -26.85
N THR A 240 12.47 32.38 -25.87
CA THR A 240 13.60 33.27 -26.10
C THR A 240 14.83 32.87 -25.28
N ALA A 241 16.01 33.22 -25.73
CA ALA A 241 17.25 33.16 -24.95
C ALA A 241 17.91 34.53 -25.01
N GLY A 242 17.83 35.30 -23.91
CA GLY A 242 18.15 36.74 -23.92
C GLY A 242 17.26 37.51 -24.89
N ASN A 243 17.84 38.18 -25.87
CA ASN A 243 17.08 38.97 -26.87
C ASN A 243 16.79 38.18 -28.16
N CYS A 244 17.07 36.90 -28.23
CA CYS A 244 16.90 36.09 -29.44
C CYS A 244 15.73 35.16 -29.32
N ASP A 245 14.81 35.19 -30.28
CA ASP A 245 13.76 34.19 -30.42
C ASP A 245 14.39 32.85 -30.84
N LEU A 246 13.94 31.75 -30.21
CA LEU A 246 14.35 30.42 -30.51
C LEU A 246 13.25 29.66 -31.24
N ASN A 247 13.64 28.85 -32.22
CA ASN A 247 12.72 27.92 -32.83
C ASN A 247 12.37 26.80 -31.84
N PHE A 248 11.12 26.45 -31.77
CA PHE A 248 10.66 25.33 -30.99
C PHE A 248 9.60 24.53 -31.74
N THR A 249 9.49 23.26 -31.41
CA THR A 249 8.42 22.40 -31.87
C THR A 249 7.63 21.87 -30.69
N ARG A 250 6.34 21.69 -30.87
CA ARG A 250 5.45 21.16 -29.84
C ARG A 250 4.88 19.82 -30.28
N ASN A 251 5.10 18.78 -29.47
CA ASN A 251 4.49 17.47 -29.67
C ASN A 251 3.78 17.05 -28.38
N GLN A 252 2.51 17.44 -28.27
CA GLN A 252 1.68 17.23 -27.06
C GLN A 252 2.37 17.78 -25.81
N GLN A 253 2.73 16.91 -24.84
CA GLN A 253 3.45 17.31 -23.63
C GLN A 253 4.93 17.64 -23.84
N ILE A 254 5.49 17.39 -24.99
CA ILE A 254 6.91 17.63 -25.29
C ILE A 254 7.11 18.98 -25.96
N VAL A 255 8.10 19.73 -25.48
CA VAL A 255 8.59 20.98 -26.07
C VAL A 255 10.03 20.78 -26.46
N GLU A 256 10.31 20.80 -27.74
CA GLU A 256 11.67 20.71 -28.30
C GLU A 256 12.13 22.11 -28.68
N ILE A 257 13.23 22.58 -28.10
CA ILE A 257 13.81 23.90 -28.35
C ILE A 257 15.15 23.72 -29.07
N GLU A 258 15.31 24.35 -30.24
CA GLU A 258 16.55 24.31 -31.01
C GLU A 258 17.64 25.15 -30.33
N LYS A 259 18.27 24.56 -29.33
CA LYS A 259 19.37 25.20 -28.59
C LYS A 259 20.43 24.14 -28.28
N SER A 260 21.62 24.32 -28.86
CA SER A 260 22.77 23.46 -28.55
C SER A 260 23.45 23.94 -27.28
N LEU A 261 23.83 22.96 -26.42
CA LEU A 261 24.59 23.18 -25.19
C LEU A 261 25.76 22.21 -25.12
N TYR A 262 26.97 22.73 -24.96
CA TYR A 262 28.15 21.90 -24.69
C TYR A 262 28.14 21.36 -23.25
N PRO A 263 28.94 20.33 -22.93
CA PRO A 263 29.06 19.85 -21.56
C PRO A 263 29.32 21.01 -20.57
N ASP A 264 28.62 21.00 -19.45
CA ASP A 264 28.62 22.03 -18.40
C ASP A 264 28.19 23.44 -18.82
N GLU A 265 27.82 23.66 -20.09
CA GLU A 265 27.32 24.95 -20.56
C GLU A 265 25.96 25.28 -19.92
N ARG A 266 25.79 26.53 -19.52
CA ARG A 266 24.55 27.10 -18.98
C ARG A 266 23.90 28.04 -19.99
N SER A 267 22.58 28.05 -20.01
CA SER A 267 21.79 29.00 -20.80
C SER A 267 20.54 29.38 -20.03
N GLU A 268 20.12 30.63 -20.19
CA GLU A 268 18.84 31.10 -19.68
C GLU A 268 17.83 31.09 -20.81
N LEU A 269 16.66 30.45 -20.56
CA LEU A 269 15.56 30.32 -21.49
C LEU A 269 14.31 30.95 -20.89
N GLU A 270 13.60 31.72 -21.66
CA GLU A 270 12.33 32.35 -21.26
C GLU A 270 11.20 31.72 -22.08
N LEU A 271 10.16 31.26 -21.43
CA LEU A 271 8.98 30.67 -22.04
C LEU A 271 7.72 31.40 -21.57
N SER A 272 6.93 31.88 -22.51
CA SER A 272 5.59 32.42 -22.25
C SER A 272 4.56 31.40 -22.74
N TYR A 273 3.59 31.07 -21.90
CA TYR A 273 2.55 30.07 -22.24
C TYR A 273 1.23 30.39 -21.56
N SER A 274 0.13 29.92 -22.17
CA SER A 274 -1.21 30.18 -21.67
C SER A 274 -2.16 29.04 -22.04
N GLY A 275 -3.27 28.93 -21.33
CA GLY A 275 -4.31 27.94 -21.64
C GLY A 275 -5.04 27.44 -20.41
N ALA A 276 -5.77 26.35 -20.58
CA ALA A 276 -6.40 25.61 -19.51
C ALA A 276 -5.61 24.32 -19.22
N ILE A 277 -5.51 23.95 -17.97
CA ILE A 277 -4.79 22.73 -17.58
C ILE A 277 -5.63 21.48 -17.87
N ASP A 278 -5.08 20.51 -18.59
CA ASP A 278 -5.69 19.19 -18.75
C ASP A 278 -5.24 18.24 -17.63
N PRO A 279 -6.15 17.79 -16.77
CA PRO A 279 -5.82 16.87 -15.67
C PRO A 279 -5.50 15.44 -16.13
N GLN A 280 -5.78 15.09 -17.38
CA GLN A 280 -5.63 13.73 -17.89
C GLN A 280 -4.16 13.32 -18.09
N ILE A 281 -3.25 14.29 -18.11
CA ILE A 281 -1.80 14.04 -18.19
C ILE A 281 -1.23 13.38 -16.94
N CYS A 282 -1.92 13.50 -15.80
CA CYS A 282 -1.45 12.97 -14.54
C CYS A 282 -1.41 11.44 -14.54
N TYR A 283 -0.39 10.87 -13.92
CA TYR A 283 -0.29 9.44 -13.66
C TYR A 283 -0.34 8.56 -14.92
N LEU A 284 0.42 8.89 -15.97
CA LEU A 284 0.50 8.11 -17.20
C LEU A 284 1.08 6.69 -16.97
N ASP A 285 1.82 6.47 -15.90
CA ASP A 285 2.39 5.19 -15.46
C ASP A 285 1.35 4.25 -14.82
N ILE A 286 0.17 4.73 -14.50
CA ILE A 286 -0.88 3.92 -13.86
C ILE A 286 -1.74 3.25 -14.93
N SER A 287 -1.96 1.92 -14.76
CA SER A 287 -2.78 1.14 -15.69
C SER A 287 -4.19 1.72 -15.85
N PRO A 288 -4.80 1.64 -17.05
CA PRO A 288 -6.13 2.19 -17.31
C PRO A 288 -7.20 1.66 -16.33
N GLU A 289 -7.11 0.38 -15.94
CA GLU A 289 -8.07 -0.24 -15.02
C GLU A 289 -8.00 0.40 -13.63
N ARG A 290 -6.79 0.59 -13.10
CA ARG A 290 -6.56 1.22 -11.80
C ARG A 290 -6.85 2.74 -11.85
N TYR A 291 -6.56 3.37 -12.97
CA TYR A 291 -6.85 4.80 -13.17
C TYR A 291 -8.36 5.08 -13.14
N ASP A 292 -9.16 4.25 -13.82
CA ASP A 292 -10.61 4.39 -13.93
C ASP A 292 -11.37 3.92 -12.67
N GLU A 293 -10.73 3.10 -11.82
CA GLU A 293 -11.33 2.67 -10.57
C GLU A 293 -11.63 3.88 -9.68
N GLN A 294 -12.90 4.03 -9.27
CA GLN A 294 -13.32 5.13 -8.42
C GLN A 294 -13.05 4.85 -6.95
N GLU A 295 -12.65 5.89 -6.23
CA GLU A 295 -12.48 5.78 -4.78
C GLU A 295 -13.84 5.74 -4.08
N GLN A 296 -14.03 4.70 -3.28
CA GLN A 296 -15.24 4.43 -2.56
C GLN A 296 -14.90 4.02 -1.13
N ASP A 297 -15.43 4.73 -0.14
CA ASP A 297 -15.24 4.38 1.27
C ASP A 297 -16.33 3.46 1.79
N GLU A 298 -17.57 3.74 1.39
CA GLU A 298 -18.77 3.02 1.81
C GLU A 298 -19.55 2.53 0.59
N LEU A 299 -20.48 1.61 0.80
CA LEU A 299 -21.25 0.98 -0.28
C LEU A 299 -21.89 1.99 -1.26
N PHE A 300 -22.27 3.17 -0.77
CA PHE A 300 -22.96 4.20 -1.56
C PHE A 300 -22.27 5.57 -1.53
N ALA A 301 -21.05 5.68 -1.01
CA ALA A 301 -20.29 6.93 -0.96
C ALA A 301 -19.13 6.91 -1.95
N CYS A 302 -19.29 7.57 -3.09
CA CYS A 302 -18.26 7.70 -4.10
C CYS A 302 -17.80 9.15 -4.21
N TYR A 303 -16.54 9.41 -3.84
CA TYR A 303 -15.95 10.75 -3.83
C TYR A 303 -15.43 11.18 -5.20
N GLY A 304 -15.09 10.22 -6.04
CA GLY A 304 -14.40 10.45 -7.30
C GLY A 304 -12.90 10.68 -7.11
N LYS A 305 -12.19 10.70 -8.24
CA LYS A 305 -10.74 10.98 -8.29
C LYS A 305 -10.52 12.24 -9.11
N LYS A 306 -9.94 13.27 -8.49
CA LYS A 306 -9.46 14.47 -9.16
C LYS A 306 -8.03 14.77 -8.73
N PHE A 307 -7.16 14.98 -9.67
CA PHE A 307 -5.73 15.23 -9.45
C PHE A 307 -5.41 16.73 -9.47
N VAL A 308 -6.27 17.50 -10.10
CA VAL A 308 -6.10 18.92 -10.38
C VAL A 308 -7.40 19.66 -10.12
N PHE A 309 -7.29 20.87 -9.64
CA PHE A 309 -8.40 21.80 -9.52
C PHE A 309 -8.00 23.13 -10.16
N THR A 310 -8.77 23.59 -11.11
CA THR A 310 -8.62 24.89 -11.75
C THR A 310 -9.94 25.60 -11.68
N GLY A 311 -10.02 26.68 -10.92
CA GLY A 311 -11.26 27.43 -10.78
C GLY A 311 -11.12 28.67 -9.90
N LYS A 312 -12.03 29.60 -10.03
CA LYS A 312 -12.03 30.84 -9.22
C LYS A 312 -12.14 30.59 -7.72
N ALA A 313 -12.87 29.52 -7.32
CA ALA A 313 -13.08 29.22 -5.92
C ALA A 313 -11.90 28.47 -5.29
N PHE A 314 -11.26 27.60 -6.07
CA PHE A 314 -10.16 26.77 -5.59
C PHE A 314 -9.29 26.30 -6.76
N THR A 315 -7.98 26.43 -6.61
CA THR A 315 -6.97 25.93 -7.54
C THR A 315 -5.98 25.06 -6.76
N LEU A 316 -5.61 23.90 -7.31
CA LEU A 316 -4.56 23.03 -6.79
C LEU A 316 -3.81 22.42 -7.97
N LEU A 317 -2.52 22.76 -8.08
CA LEU A 317 -1.60 22.30 -9.11
C LEU A 317 -0.38 21.68 -8.43
N THR A 318 -0.22 20.37 -8.57
CA THR A 318 0.95 19.63 -8.10
C THR A 318 1.94 19.46 -9.27
N PRO A 319 3.20 19.06 -9.04
CA PRO A 319 4.15 18.77 -10.11
C PRO A 319 3.64 17.73 -11.12
N GLU A 320 2.80 16.80 -10.69
CA GLU A 320 2.23 15.72 -11.51
C GLU A 320 1.47 16.25 -12.75
N VAL A 321 0.94 17.47 -12.69
CA VAL A 321 0.14 18.03 -13.78
C VAL A 321 0.95 18.77 -14.84
N LEU A 322 2.28 18.91 -14.67
CA LEU A 322 3.16 19.62 -15.60
C LEU A 322 2.69 21.07 -15.87
N TRP A 323 2.34 21.79 -14.82
CA TRP A 323 1.82 23.16 -14.95
C TRP A 323 2.91 24.22 -15.22
N TYR A 324 4.16 23.84 -15.10
CA TYR A 324 5.35 24.60 -15.51
C TYR A 324 6.32 23.67 -16.26
N PRO A 325 7.22 24.23 -17.11
CA PRO A 325 8.18 23.42 -17.85
C PRO A 325 9.14 22.69 -16.90
N VAL A 326 9.32 21.39 -17.12
CA VAL A 326 10.28 20.54 -16.38
C VAL A 326 11.16 19.79 -17.37
N SER A 327 12.42 19.54 -17.02
CA SER A 327 13.38 18.80 -17.86
C SER A 327 13.12 17.30 -17.88
N LYS A 328 12.57 16.78 -16.79
CA LYS A 328 12.21 15.36 -16.64
C LYS A 328 10.73 15.22 -16.27
N PRO A 329 10.04 14.20 -16.77
CA PRO A 329 8.68 13.91 -16.34
C PRO A 329 8.69 13.44 -14.89
N VAL A 330 7.55 13.50 -14.21
CA VAL A 330 7.44 13.03 -12.82
C VAL A 330 7.75 11.54 -12.69
N THR A 331 7.49 10.77 -13.76
CA THR A 331 7.84 9.35 -13.85
C THR A 331 8.20 9.03 -15.29
N GLU A 332 9.34 8.38 -15.51
CA GLU A 332 9.69 7.80 -16.80
C GLU A 332 8.82 6.57 -17.07
N LEU A 333 8.32 6.44 -18.31
CA LEU A 333 7.44 5.34 -18.67
C LEU A 333 8.19 4.11 -19.20
N MET A 334 9.43 4.30 -19.67
CA MET A 334 10.31 3.20 -20.06
C MET A 334 10.92 2.51 -18.86
N ASN A 335 11.28 3.27 -17.83
CA ASN A 335 11.76 2.77 -16.55
C ASN A 335 11.11 3.54 -15.38
N PRO A 336 9.94 3.13 -14.92
CA PRO A 336 9.19 3.87 -13.88
C PRO A 336 9.93 3.98 -12.55
N TYR A 337 10.92 3.15 -12.32
CA TYR A 337 11.69 3.09 -11.08
C TYR A 337 12.81 4.12 -11.01
N VAL A 338 13.20 4.72 -12.12
CA VAL A 338 14.19 5.79 -12.15
C VAL A 338 13.69 6.99 -11.37
N ASN A 339 14.56 7.52 -10.52
CA ASN A 339 14.25 8.75 -9.81
C ASN A 339 14.45 9.96 -10.73
N THR A 340 13.36 10.59 -11.10
CA THR A 340 13.35 11.77 -11.98
C THR A 340 13.40 13.09 -11.22
N SER A 341 13.42 13.07 -9.88
CA SER A 341 13.45 14.29 -9.07
C SER A 341 14.75 15.03 -9.22
N GLU A 342 14.69 16.34 -9.38
CA GLU A 342 15.83 17.24 -9.45
C GLU A 342 15.70 18.34 -8.39
N TYR A 343 16.81 18.77 -7.80
CA TYR A 343 16.84 19.93 -6.90
C TYR A 343 17.07 21.21 -7.70
N THR A 344 16.03 22.04 -7.77
CA THR A 344 15.99 23.32 -8.49
C THR A 344 15.72 24.46 -7.51
N ASP A 345 16.33 25.61 -7.76
CA ASP A 345 16.05 26.86 -7.04
C ASP A 345 14.80 27.51 -7.65
N TYR A 346 13.69 27.50 -6.91
CA TYR A 346 12.41 28.01 -7.38
C TYR A 346 12.08 29.37 -6.79
N THR A 347 11.60 30.29 -7.66
CA THR A 347 10.91 31.50 -7.27
C THR A 347 9.55 31.54 -7.94
N LEU A 348 8.49 31.81 -7.18
CA LEU A 348 7.13 31.82 -7.69
C LEU A 348 6.44 33.15 -7.38
N THR A 349 5.95 33.78 -8.42
CA THR A 349 5.10 35.00 -8.35
C THR A 349 3.70 34.64 -8.82
N VAL A 350 2.67 34.92 -8.02
CA VAL A 350 1.29 34.58 -8.33
C VAL A 350 0.38 35.78 -8.17
N VAL A 351 -0.43 36.03 -9.21
CA VAL A 351 -1.59 36.92 -9.11
C VAL A 351 -2.83 36.04 -8.95
N PRO A 352 -3.41 35.93 -7.74
CA PRO A 352 -4.55 35.05 -7.48
C PRO A 352 -5.85 35.67 -7.99
N ALA A 353 -6.88 34.83 -8.12
CA ALA A 353 -8.24 35.32 -8.25
C ALA A 353 -8.62 36.16 -7.02
N GLN A 354 -9.38 37.23 -7.23
CA GLN A 354 -9.74 38.21 -6.21
C GLN A 354 -10.35 37.54 -4.95
N GLY A 355 -9.77 37.85 -3.79
CA GLY A 355 -10.21 37.32 -2.48
C GLY A 355 -9.67 35.95 -2.11
N ASN A 356 -8.81 35.36 -2.92
CA ASN A 356 -8.18 34.06 -2.59
C ASN A 356 -6.82 34.28 -1.89
N THR A 357 -6.50 33.37 -1.00
CA THR A 357 -5.18 33.22 -0.40
C THR A 357 -4.38 32.22 -1.23
N VAL A 358 -3.12 32.55 -1.52
CA VAL A 358 -2.18 31.63 -2.20
C VAL A 358 -1.32 30.91 -1.18
N VAL A 359 -1.09 29.63 -1.39
CA VAL A 359 -0.21 28.79 -0.57
C VAL A 359 0.75 28.05 -1.50
N SER A 360 2.05 28.16 -1.21
CA SER A 360 3.12 27.45 -1.90
C SER A 360 4.32 27.26 -0.97
N GLN A 361 5.38 26.67 -1.47
CA GLN A 361 6.66 26.51 -0.76
C GLN A 361 7.40 27.86 -0.72
N GLY A 362 8.27 28.02 0.29
CA GLY A 362 9.09 29.21 0.49
C GLY A 362 8.46 30.29 1.37
N GLU A 363 9.19 31.38 1.54
CA GLU A 363 8.75 32.54 2.33
C GLU A 363 7.80 33.40 1.49
N LEU A 364 6.63 33.69 2.05
CA LEU A 364 5.59 34.49 1.39
C LEU A 364 5.77 35.98 1.69
N THR A 365 5.90 36.76 0.64
CA THR A 365 5.79 38.24 0.67
C THR A 365 4.60 38.66 -0.21
N VAL A 366 3.72 39.50 0.30
CA VAL A 366 2.55 40.02 -0.41
C VAL A 366 2.73 41.51 -0.71
N SER A 367 2.58 41.88 -1.97
CA SER A 367 2.59 43.29 -2.39
C SER A 367 1.37 43.56 -3.32
N GLY A 368 0.42 44.33 -2.83
CA GLY A 368 -0.86 44.54 -3.50
C GLY A 368 -1.63 43.19 -3.59
N ASP A 369 -2.06 42.82 -4.80
CA ASP A 369 -2.74 41.55 -5.07
C ASP A 369 -1.78 40.42 -5.44
N THR A 370 -0.45 40.70 -5.43
CA THR A 370 0.54 39.72 -5.88
C THR A 370 1.23 39.04 -4.69
N SER A 371 1.33 37.72 -4.77
CA SER A 371 2.03 36.85 -3.81
C SER A 371 3.38 36.41 -4.37
N TYR A 372 4.46 36.65 -3.64
CA TYR A 372 5.83 36.27 -3.99
C TYR A 372 6.31 35.20 -3.03
N PHE A 373 6.79 34.09 -3.58
CA PHE A 373 7.38 32.98 -2.81
C PHE A 373 8.84 32.83 -3.20
N THR A 374 9.72 32.98 -2.21
CA THR A 374 11.16 32.79 -2.36
C THR A 374 11.63 31.62 -1.53
N ASN A 375 12.38 30.73 -2.13
CA ASN A 375 12.92 29.59 -1.44
C ASN A 375 14.41 29.80 -1.14
N ASN A 376 14.81 29.57 0.11
CA ASN A 376 16.22 29.58 0.53
C ASN A 376 16.90 28.22 0.33
N ARG A 377 16.19 27.25 -0.20
CA ARG A 377 16.69 25.89 -0.47
C ARG A 377 16.17 25.39 -1.80
N LYS A 378 16.96 24.56 -2.46
CA LYS A 378 16.53 23.87 -3.67
C LYS A 378 15.45 22.86 -3.35
N LEU A 379 14.44 22.74 -4.20
CA LEU A 379 13.29 21.87 -4.03
C LEU A 379 13.14 20.90 -5.20
N GLN A 380 12.49 19.78 -4.97
CA GLN A 380 12.16 18.76 -5.98
C GLN A 380 10.85 19.07 -6.74
N GLY A 381 10.44 20.30 -6.78
CA GLY A 381 9.20 20.76 -7.39
C GLY A 381 8.40 21.63 -6.43
N ILE A 382 7.47 22.38 -6.97
CA ILE A 382 6.60 23.29 -6.21
C ILE A 382 5.13 23.01 -6.52
N THR A 383 4.29 23.31 -5.53
CA THR A 383 2.84 23.14 -5.59
C THR A 383 2.17 24.48 -5.43
N LEU A 384 1.20 24.77 -6.27
CA LEU A 384 0.41 26.00 -6.21
C LEU A 384 -1.01 25.68 -5.72
N ILE A 385 -1.41 26.33 -4.64
CA ILE A 385 -2.79 26.26 -4.12
C ILE A 385 -3.33 27.68 -3.99
N SER A 386 -4.54 27.89 -4.43
CA SER A 386 -5.25 29.17 -4.29
C SER A 386 -6.71 28.90 -3.89
N GLY A 387 -7.16 29.56 -2.83
CA GLY A 387 -8.53 29.37 -2.34
C GLY A 387 -8.92 30.34 -1.23
N GLN A 388 -10.18 30.27 -0.82
CA GLN A 388 -10.70 31.04 0.30
C GLN A 388 -10.41 30.31 1.61
N PHE A 389 -9.20 30.50 2.15
CA PHE A 389 -8.78 29.90 3.40
C PHE A 389 -8.88 30.88 4.58
N PHE A 390 -9.13 30.35 5.77
CA PHE A 390 -8.63 30.96 6.97
C PHE A 390 -7.24 30.39 7.25
N ARG A 391 -6.34 31.23 7.70
CA ARG A 391 -4.99 30.83 8.11
C ARG A 391 -4.90 30.92 9.61
N ASP A 392 -4.36 29.88 10.21
CA ASP A 392 -3.92 29.88 11.59
C ASP A 392 -2.47 29.43 11.66
N SER A 393 -1.70 29.93 12.63
CA SER A 393 -0.28 29.60 12.73
C SER A 393 0.20 29.65 14.17
N PHE A 394 1.15 28.79 14.49
CA PHE A 394 1.79 28.78 15.79
C PHE A 394 3.26 28.37 15.69
N ARG A 395 4.06 28.80 16.67
CA ARG A 395 5.43 28.36 16.87
C ARG A 395 5.54 27.61 18.18
N LEU A 396 6.30 26.54 18.19
CA LEU A 396 6.59 25.84 19.42
C LEU A 396 7.60 26.61 20.25
N ALA A 397 7.39 26.67 21.58
CA ALA A 397 8.34 27.27 22.47
C ALA A 397 9.70 26.56 22.36
N GLY A 398 10.75 27.34 22.03
CA GLY A 398 12.12 26.83 21.86
C GLY A 398 12.42 26.16 20.51
N ASN A 399 11.48 26.18 19.56
CA ASN A 399 11.69 25.67 18.20
C ASN A 399 11.39 26.78 17.16
N PRO A 400 12.27 27.06 16.20
CA PRO A 400 12.03 28.08 15.19
C PRO A 400 10.94 27.69 14.18
N LEU A 401 10.55 26.41 14.10
CA LEU A 401 9.61 25.90 13.12
C LEU A 401 8.23 26.56 13.25
N LEU A 402 7.74 27.09 12.13
CA LEU A 402 6.41 27.66 12.00
C LEU A 402 5.45 26.59 11.48
N PHE A 403 4.42 26.29 12.26
CA PHE A 403 3.31 25.48 11.81
C PHE A 403 2.21 26.39 11.28
N GLU A 404 1.73 26.11 10.08
CA GLU A 404 0.64 26.83 9.42
C GLU A 404 -0.49 25.89 9.07
N PHE A 405 -1.70 26.35 9.25
CA PHE A 405 -2.90 25.64 8.81
C PHE A 405 -3.73 26.52 7.89
N TYR A 406 -4.11 25.95 6.76
CA TYR A 406 -4.99 26.56 5.78
C TYR A 406 -6.24 25.69 5.61
N GLY A 407 -7.38 26.15 6.09
CA GLY A 407 -8.62 25.41 6.03
C GLY A 407 -9.81 26.29 5.70
N THR A 408 -10.94 25.66 5.38
CA THR A 408 -12.18 26.38 5.16
C THR A 408 -13.02 26.36 6.45
N LYS A 409 -13.56 27.52 6.86
CA LYS A 409 -14.47 27.60 8.01
C LYS A 409 -15.74 26.76 7.85
N LYS A 410 -16.03 26.36 6.62
CA LYS A 410 -17.19 25.52 6.28
C LYS A 410 -16.92 24.04 6.52
N SER A 411 -15.66 23.61 6.58
CA SER A 411 -15.29 22.22 6.83
C SER A 411 -15.42 21.85 8.30
N MET A 412 -15.49 20.55 8.57
CA MET A 412 -15.51 20.02 9.94
C MET A 412 -14.19 20.24 10.65
N LEU A 413 -13.08 20.10 9.92
CA LEU A 413 -11.74 20.30 10.45
C LEU A 413 -11.56 21.77 10.84
N GLY A 414 -11.97 22.72 9.97
CA GLY A 414 -11.94 24.13 10.27
C GLY A 414 -12.76 24.53 11.52
N SER A 415 -13.89 23.87 11.77
CA SER A 415 -14.71 24.14 12.96
C SER A 415 -14.09 23.59 14.27
N ALA A 416 -13.26 22.56 14.17
CA ALA A 416 -12.60 21.92 15.31
C ALA A 416 -11.13 22.39 15.49
N TRP A 417 -10.64 23.19 14.58
CA TRP A 417 -9.23 23.52 14.48
C TRP A 417 -8.66 24.20 15.74
N GLY A 418 -9.41 25.12 16.34
CA GLY A 418 -8.98 25.77 17.58
C GLY A 418 -8.74 24.77 18.72
N ASP A 419 -9.61 23.77 18.87
CA ASP A 419 -9.46 22.70 19.87
C ASP A 419 -8.26 21.79 19.53
N TYR A 420 -8.02 21.54 18.25
CA TYR A 420 -6.91 20.73 17.75
C TYR A 420 -5.57 21.44 17.95
N LEU A 421 -5.48 22.71 17.58
CA LEU A 421 -4.28 23.53 17.81
C LEU A 421 -3.92 23.63 19.29
N GLN A 422 -4.89 23.86 20.16
CA GLN A 422 -4.66 23.88 21.61
C GLN A 422 -4.08 22.56 22.11
N ALA A 423 -4.57 21.46 21.58
CA ALA A 423 -4.08 20.14 21.91
C ALA A 423 -2.67 19.89 21.35
N LEU A 424 -2.43 20.27 20.12
CA LEU A 424 -1.13 20.13 19.46
C LEU A 424 -0.08 21.03 20.13
N GLU A 425 -0.41 22.29 20.40
CA GLU A 425 0.47 23.23 21.08
C GLU A 425 0.81 22.76 22.50
N TRP A 426 -0.17 22.29 23.25
CA TRP A 426 0.03 21.75 24.60
C TRP A 426 0.93 20.51 24.59
N SER A 427 0.73 19.67 23.60
CA SER A 427 1.47 18.43 23.42
C SER A 427 2.90 18.64 22.98
N LEU A 428 3.09 19.56 22.04
CA LEU A 428 4.41 19.88 21.50
C LEU A 428 5.26 20.72 22.48
N LYS A 429 4.65 21.51 23.36
CA LYS A 429 5.34 22.17 24.47
C LYS A 429 5.97 21.18 25.47
N ARG A 430 5.40 19.98 25.59
CA ARG A 430 5.89 18.89 26.45
C ARG A 430 6.94 17.98 25.81
N THR A 431 7.00 17.95 24.49
CA THR A 431 7.82 16.98 23.74
C THR A 431 8.78 17.66 22.75
N SER A 432 9.68 18.51 23.26
CA SER A 432 10.87 18.94 22.47
C SER A 432 11.69 17.74 21.93
N THR A 433 11.53 16.59 22.56
CA THR A 433 12.12 15.30 22.19
C THR A 433 11.53 14.72 20.89
N VAL A 434 10.29 15.01 20.53
CA VAL A 434 9.60 14.33 19.41
C VAL A 434 10.07 14.83 18.04
N LEU A 435 10.37 16.12 17.92
CA LEU A 435 10.96 16.67 16.70
C LEU A 435 12.42 16.19 16.49
N GLN A 436 13.13 15.88 17.59
CA GLN A 436 14.43 15.22 17.52
C GLN A 436 14.31 13.75 17.02
N TRP A 437 13.16 13.10 17.26
CA TRP A 437 12.90 11.72 16.84
C TRP A 437 12.47 11.61 15.38
N MET A 438 12.01 12.70 14.77
CA MET A 438 11.36 12.68 13.46
C MET A 438 12.33 12.88 12.29
N SER A 439 13.59 13.16 12.52
CA SER A 439 14.58 13.27 11.44
C SER A 439 15.86 12.49 11.75
N PRO A 440 16.39 11.75 10.81
CA PRO A 440 17.77 11.26 10.85
C PRO A 440 18.68 12.49 10.98
N GLY A 441 19.43 12.58 12.06
CA GLY A 441 20.20 13.81 12.37
C GLY A 441 19.43 14.90 13.11
N GLY A 442 18.18 14.67 13.52
CA GLY A 442 17.51 15.43 14.58
C GLY A 442 16.97 16.81 14.22
N LYS A 443 16.82 17.19 12.94
CA LYS A 443 16.26 18.51 12.60
C LYS A 443 15.47 18.48 11.29
N TYR A 444 14.19 18.88 11.35
CA TYR A 444 13.40 19.17 10.17
C TYR A 444 14.07 20.27 9.35
N PRO A 445 14.30 20.07 8.03
CA PRO A 445 15.19 20.94 7.28
C PRO A 445 14.58 22.28 6.83
N PHE A 446 13.29 22.49 7.01
CA PHE A 446 12.59 23.71 6.61
C PHE A 446 12.18 24.55 7.84
N ASP A 447 11.88 25.83 7.61
CA ASP A 447 11.48 26.77 8.64
C ASP A 447 9.96 26.77 8.92
N LYS A 448 9.17 26.14 8.02
CA LYS A 448 7.71 26.00 8.16
C LYS A 448 7.22 24.61 7.77
N LEU A 449 6.05 24.25 8.29
CA LEU A 449 5.25 23.12 7.85
C LEU A 449 3.80 23.56 7.73
N ALA A 450 3.33 23.66 6.50
CA ALA A 450 1.98 24.03 6.18
C ALA A 450 1.09 22.80 6.01
N PHE A 451 -0.05 22.85 6.67
CA PHE A 451 -1.12 21.88 6.53
C PHE A 451 -2.26 22.52 5.74
N VAL A 452 -2.59 21.97 4.58
CA VAL A 452 -3.56 22.55 3.66
C VAL A 452 -4.72 21.61 3.40
N GLU A 453 -5.92 22.10 3.70
CA GLU A 453 -7.15 21.37 3.41
C GLU A 453 -7.45 21.42 1.91
N VAL A 454 -7.78 20.27 1.32
CA VAL A 454 -8.08 20.09 -0.09
C VAL A 454 -9.45 19.42 -0.28
N PRO A 455 -10.09 19.57 -1.45
CA PRO A 455 -11.40 18.97 -1.71
C PRO A 455 -11.42 17.46 -1.49
N VAL A 456 -12.55 16.92 -1.02
CA VAL A 456 -12.72 15.49 -0.73
C VAL A 456 -12.43 14.58 -1.93
N SER A 457 -12.62 15.07 -3.15
CA SER A 457 -12.34 14.34 -4.39
C SER A 457 -10.86 14.41 -4.83
N PHE A 458 -9.97 15.13 -4.12
CA PHE A 458 -8.55 15.10 -4.42
C PHE A 458 -8.00 13.69 -4.18
N TYR A 459 -7.25 13.19 -5.14
CA TYR A 459 -6.68 11.86 -5.09
C TYR A 459 -5.24 11.88 -5.61
N ALA A 460 -4.37 11.13 -4.95
CA ALA A 460 -3.01 10.88 -5.41
C ALA A 460 -2.76 9.37 -5.41
N PHE A 461 -2.22 8.85 -6.51
CA PHE A 461 -1.80 7.45 -6.56
C PHE A 461 -0.49 7.26 -5.79
N GLU A 462 -0.41 6.13 -5.11
CA GLU A 462 0.80 5.67 -4.47
C GLU A 462 1.65 4.88 -5.45
N ARG A 463 2.96 5.14 -5.40
CA ARG A 463 4.00 4.39 -6.10
C ARG A 463 4.93 3.80 -5.05
N SER A 464 4.97 2.49 -4.93
CA SER A 464 5.71 1.80 -3.87
C SER A 464 7.22 2.09 -3.86
N TRP A 465 7.76 2.49 -5.00
CA TRP A 465 9.18 2.85 -5.16
C TRP A 465 9.47 4.33 -4.89
N LYS A 466 8.45 5.17 -4.74
CA LYS A 466 8.61 6.58 -4.33
C LYS A 466 8.33 6.73 -2.84
N GLU A 467 9.06 7.60 -2.20
CA GLU A 467 8.96 7.83 -0.76
C GLU A 467 7.73 8.63 -0.37
N LYS A 468 7.27 9.48 -1.27
CA LYS A 468 6.13 10.38 -1.06
C LYS A 468 5.19 10.33 -2.25
N ASN A 469 3.95 10.68 -2.00
CA ASN A 469 2.92 10.92 -3.00
C ASN A 469 2.50 12.40 -2.98
N ASP A 470 1.57 12.80 -3.85
CA ASP A 470 1.11 14.18 -3.96
C ASP A 470 0.26 14.72 -2.78
N TYR A 471 0.13 13.97 -1.68
CA TYR A 471 -0.35 14.51 -0.42
C TYR A 471 0.77 15.16 0.40
N VAL A 472 2.04 14.87 0.08
CA VAL A 472 3.20 15.34 0.84
C VAL A 472 4.17 16.04 -0.09
N HIS A 473 4.39 17.32 0.13
CA HIS A 473 5.32 18.17 -0.61
C HIS A 473 6.34 18.82 0.35
N PRO A 474 7.47 19.32 -0.14
CA PRO A 474 8.34 20.14 0.70
C PRO A 474 7.54 21.22 1.43
N GLU A 475 7.76 21.39 2.72
CA GLU A 475 7.07 22.37 3.58
C GLU A 475 5.55 22.23 3.69
N MET A 476 4.93 21.21 3.05
CA MET A 476 3.48 21.16 2.91
C MET A 476 2.92 19.74 2.98
N GLN A 477 1.81 19.60 3.69
CA GLN A 477 0.99 18.39 3.70
C GLN A 477 -0.45 18.72 3.36
N LEU A 478 -1.04 17.94 2.43
CA LEU A 478 -2.42 18.09 1.99
C LEU A 478 -3.32 17.09 2.70
N TYR A 479 -4.49 17.52 3.13
CA TYR A 479 -5.54 16.62 3.58
C TYR A 479 -6.90 16.98 3.05
N ARG A 480 -7.66 15.92 2.80
CA ARG A 480 -9.01 16.06 2.30
C ARG A 480 -9.93 16.62 3.38
N GLU A 481 -10.82 17.50 2.96
CA GLU A 481 -11.96 17.89 3.79
C GLU A 481 -12.77 16.66 4.23
N TRP A 482 -13.36 16.71 5.43
CA TRP A 482 -14.23 15.70 6.05
C TRP A 482 -13.53 14.42 6.50
N ARG A 483 -12.28 14.21 6.13
CA ARG A 483 -11.48 13.07 6.58
C ARG A 483 -10.57 13.40 7.76
N GLY A 484 -10.92 14.45 8.45
CA GLY A 484 -10.26 14.83 9.68
C GLY A 484 -10.90 14.17 10.90
N VAL A 485 -10.32 14.45 12.07
CA VAL A 485 -10.83 14.02 13.38
C VAL A 485 -12.31 14.33 13.52
N VAL A 486 -13.11 13.35 13.93
CA VAL A 486 -14.48 13.62 14.38
C VAL A 486 -14.38 14.52 15.62
N PRO A 487 -14.84 15.79 15.55
CA PRO A 487 -14.59 16.78 16.60
C PRO A 487 -15.13 16.33 17.96
N SER A 488 -16.24 15.63 17.99
CA SER A 488 -16.88 15.12 19.21
C SER A 488 -16.04 14.04 19.89
N GLU A 489 -15.43 13.16 19.13
CA GLU A 489 -14.57 12.10 19.69
C GLU A 489 -13.22 12.67 20.13
N PHE A 490 -12.65 13.57 19.34
CA PHE A 490 -11.46 14.30 19.72
C PHE A 490 -11.66 15.09 21.02
N ARG A 491 -12.73 15.90 21.13
CA ARG A 491 -13.08 16.62 22.34
C ARG A 491 -13.30 15.71 23.55
N ARG A 492 -13.96 14.56 23.34
CA ARG A 492 -14.17 13.56 24.40
C ARG A 492 -12.86 12.96 24.89
N ARG A 493 -11.94 12.67 23.96
CA ARG A 493 -10.61 12.13 24.28
C ARG A 493 -9.74 13.20 24.95
N MET A 494 -9.75 14.44 24.47
CA MET A 494 -9.04 15.56 25.08
C MET A 494 -9.51 15.87 26.51
N LYS A 495 -10.80 15.78 26.78
CA LYS A 495 -11.33 15.90 28.15
C LYS A 495 -10.79 14.79 29.08
N LYS A 496 -10.61 13.57 28.56
CA LYS A 496 -10.00 12.46 29.33
C LYS A 496 -8.51 12.64 29.56
N VAL A 497 -7.80 13.24 28.62
CA VAL A 497 -6.36 13.52 28.74
C VAL A 497 -6.07 14.60 29.77
N LYS A 498 -6.88 15.67 29.80
CA LYS A 498 -6.72 16.76 30.79
C LYS A 498 -6.87 16.32 32.26
N THR A 499 -7.50 15.17 32.51
CA THR A 499 -7.74 14.63 33.84
C THR A 499 -6.71 13.62 34.36
N LYS A 500 -5.71 13.22 33.54
CA LYS A 500 -4.68 12.24 33.91
C LYS A 500 -3.32 12.64 33.32
N GLU A 501 -2.59 13.47 34.01
CA GLU A 501 -1.30 14.03 33.53
C GLU A 501 -0.22 13.01 33.23
N GLU A 502 -0.09 11.94 33.98
CA GLU A 502 0.95 10.90 33.76
C GLU A 502 0.72 9.97 32.56
N LYS A 503 -0.53 9.78 32.17
CA LYS A 503 -0.87 8.98 30.96
C LYS A 503 -0.89 9.79 29.68
N SER A 504 -0.76 11.10 29.75
CA SER A 504 -0.90 11.99 28.61
C SER A 504 0.30 11.94 27.66
N GLU A 505 1.50 11.74 28.21
CA GLU A 505 2.76 11.71 27.44
C GLU A 505 2.90 10.40 26.67
N GLU A 506 2.61 9.26 27.29
CA GLU A 506 2.57 7.94 26.64
C GLU A 506 1.43 7.85 25.61
N TRP A 507 0.29 8.48 25.89
CA TRP A 507 -0.85 8.52 24.97
C TRP A 507 -0.58 9.44 23.80
N PHE A 508 0.11 10.57 23.99
CA PHE A 508 0.48 11.50 22.95
C PHE A 508 1.55 10.93 22.00
N GLN A 509 2.60 10.33 22.56
CA GLN A 509 3.59 9.61 21.79
C GLN A 509 2.96 8.45 20.98
N LYS A 510 1.96 7.78 21.56
CA LYS A 510 1.27 6.65 20.97
C LYS A 510 0.15 7.04 20.00
N TYR A 511 -0.46 8.22 20.12
CA TYR A 511 -1.69 8.58 19.42
C TYR A 511 -1.60 9.81 18.50
N ILE A 512 -0.85 10.83 18.79
CA ILE A 512 -0.85 12.07 17.99
C ILE A 512 0.31 12.14 17.01
N LEU A 513 1.45 11.59 17.40
CA LEU A 513 2.64 11.54 16.55
C LEU A 513 2.90 10.15 16.00
N SER A 514 2.19 9.14 16.49
CA SER A 514 2.24 7.83 15.86
C SER A 514 1.47 7.88 14.54
N GLU A 515 2.00 7.18 13.57
CA GLU A 515 1.29 6.78 12.36
C GLU A 515 -0.13 6.28 12.67
N GLU A 516 -0.33 5.75 13.86
CA GLU A 516 -1.59 5.26 14.40
C GLU A 516 -2.64 6.35 14.65
N TYR A 517 -2.26 7.60 14.96
CA TYR A 517 -3.25 8.69 15.08
C TYR A 517 -3.57 9.28 13.71
N MET A 518 -2.57 9.57 12.90
CA MET A 518 -2.79 10.01 11.53
C MET A 518 -3.50 8.91 10.73
N SER A 519 -3.20 7.63 10.98
CA SER A 519 -3.95 6.50 10.41
C SER A 519 -5.34 6.33 11.03
N ARG A 520 -5.59 6.70 12.28
CA ARG A 520 -6.94 6.61 12.90
C ARG A 520 -7.80 7.84 12.68
N VAL A 521 -7.20 8.98 12.46
CA VAL A 521 -7.89 10.15 11.91
C VAL A 521 -8.38 9.84 10.48
N GLN A 522 -7.66 8.96 9.81
CA GLN A 522 -7.99 8.41 8.51
C GLN A 522 -8.59 7.00 8.59
N LYS A 523 -8.61 6.34 9.72
CA LYS A 523 -9.27 5.03 10.02
C LYS A 523 -10.79 5.08 10.20
N HIS A 524 -11.42 6.15 9.83
CA HIS A 524 -12.72 5.99 9.20
C HIS A 524 -12.61 5.32 7.81
N ASP A 525 -11.38 5.12 7.31
CA ASP A 525 -10.99 4.21 6.24
C ASP A 525 -10.53 2.83 6.77
N VAL A 526 -11.00 2.33 7.88
CA VAL A 526 -11.04 0.87 8.06
C VAL A 526 -11.91 0.40 6.91
N PRO A 527 -11.35 -0.26 5.91
CA PRO A 527 -12.15 -0.68 4.79
C PRO A 527 -13.16 -1.66 5.34
N GLU A 528 -14.38 -1.19 5.60
CA GLU A 528 -15.49 -2.09 5.78
C GLU A 528 -15.49 -2.97 4.55
N LEU A 529 -15.45 -4.26 4.78
CA LEU A 529 -15.55 -5.25 3.71
C LEU A 529 -16.80 -4.89 2.91
N SER A 530 -16.66 -4.66 1.63
CA SER A 530 -17.80 -4.34 0.79
C SER A 530 -18.85 -5.46 0.92
N VAL A 531 -20.11 -5.14 0.71
CA VAL A 531 -21.19 -6.16 0.76
C VAL A 531 -20.87 -7.31 -0.20
N LYS A 532 -20.18 -7.04 -1.31
CA LYS A 532 -19.65 -8.04 -2.22
C LYS A 532 -18.66 -8.99 -1.50
N GLU A 533 -17.73 -8.44 -0.75
CA GLU A 533 -16.74 -9.20 0.00
C GLU A 533 -17.39 -10.00 1.14
N ILE A 534 -18.40 -9.45 1.77
CA ILE A 534 -19.15 -10.13 2.83
C ILE A 534 -19.99 -11.30 2.30
N LEU A 535 -20.66 -11.11 1.15
CA LEU A 535 -21.60 -12.10 0.61
C LEU A 535 -20.93 -13.18 -0.26
N PHE A 536 -19.86 -12.83 -0.98
CA PHE A 536 -19.26 -13.70 -1.99
C PHE A 536 -17.91 -14.28 -1.58
N ASN A 537 -17.27 -13.73 -0.55
CA ASN A 537 -16.02 -14.28 -0.05
C ASN A 537 -16.29 -15.22 1.13
N SER A 538 -15.51 -16.28 1.23
CA SER A 538 -15.51 -17.13 2.42
C SER A 538 -15.16 -16.30 3.67
N LYS A 539 -15.55 -16.79 4.85
CA LYS A 539 -15.15 -16.12 6.11
C LYS A 539 -13.63 -15.91 6.17
N GLN A 540 -12.88 -16.90 5.71
CA GLN A 540 -11.43 -16.89 5.64
C GLN A 540 -10.87 -15.79 4.72
N GLU A 541 -11.46 -15.63 3.51
CA GLU A 541 -11.05 -14.54 2.60
C GLU A 541 -11.39 -13.17 3.19
N ARG A 542 -12.52 -13.03 3.88
CA ARG A 542 -12.89 -11.78 4.56
C ARG A 542 -11.91 -11.43 5.66
N ASP A 543 -11.59 -12.39 6.52
CA ASP A 543 -10.68 -12.18 7.65
C ASP A 543 -9.26 -11.91 7.16
N ARG A 544 -8.85 -12.53 6.03
CA ARG A 544 -7.60 -12.22 5.36
C ARG A 544 -7.58 -10.84 4.74
N MET A 545 -8.62 -10.47 4.00
CA MET A 545 -8.75 -9.13 3.42
C MET A 545 -8.77 -8.07 4.53
N TRP A 546 -9.37 -8.38 5.68
CA TRP A 546 -9.30 -7.57 6.88
C TRP A 546 -7.88 -7.45 7.41
N SER A 547 -7.15 -8.55 7.51
CA SER A 547 -5.76 -8.53 7.95
C SER A 547 -4.88 -7.81 6.94
N GLU A 548 -4.97 -8.10 5.65
CA GLU A 548 -4.19 -7.43 4.60
C GLU A 548 -4.49 -5.92 4.53
N LYS A 549 -5.76 -5.54 4.64
CA LYS A 549 -6.16 -4.12 4.64
C LYS A 549 -5.80 -3.40 5.94
N LEU A 550 -5.80 -4.09 7.09
CA LEU A 550 -5.29 -3.58 8.35
C LEU A 550 -3.77 -3.40 8.32
N PHE A 551 -3.07 -4.32 7.67
CA PHE A 551 -1.60 -4.37 7.65
C PHE A 551 -1.01 -3.58 6.48
N SER A 552 -1.67 -3.52 5.31
CA SER A 552 -1.25 -2.65 4.20
C SER A 552 -1.37 -1.15 4.52
N ALA A 553 -2.14 -0.79 5.53
CA ALA A 553 -2.21 0.60 6.00
C ALA A 553 -1.01 0.99 6.89
N TRP A 554 -0.09 0.07 7.22
CA TRP A 554 0.86 0.28 8.30
C TRP A 554 2.26 0.80 7.95
N PRO A 555 2.94 0.43 6.86
CA PRO A 555 4.28 0.96 6.63
C PRO A 555 4.30 2.31 5.92
N ASP A 556 3.34 2.55 5.01
CA ASP A 556 3.32 3.75 4.18
C ASP A 556 1.96 4.44 4.23
N ASN A 557 1.66 5.01 5.39
CA ASN A 557 0.49 5.87 5.49
C ASN A 557 0.71 7.07 4.56
N LYS A 558 -0.11 7.15 3.47
CA LYS A 558 -0.03 8.19 2.44
C LYS A 558 -0.09 9.62 2.96
N TYR A 559 -0.40 9.77 4.24
CA TYR A 559 -0.49 11.05 4.94
C TYR A 559 0.56 11.21 6.05
N SER A 560 1.49 10.25 6.17
CA SER A 560 2.57 10.39 7.14
C SER A 560 3.47 11.56 6.77
N ILE A 561 3.80 12.38 7.74
CA ILE A 561 4.82 13.44 7.56
C ILE A 561 6.25 12.88 7.58
N ARG A 562 6.42 11.60 7.96
CA ARG A 562 7.74 10.95 7.96
C ARG A 562 8.44 11.01 6.61
N PRO A 563 7.80 10.67 5.47
CA PRO A 563 8.44 10.84 4.16
C PRO A 563 8.93 12.26 3.94
N LEU A 564 8.14 13.26 4.31
CA LEU A 564 8.54 14.65 4.21
C LEU A 564 9.79 14.96 5.02
N LEU A 565 9.90 14.41 6.22
CA LEU A 565 11.03 14.64 7.12
C LEU A 565 12.30 13.93 6.64
N MET A 566 12.17 12.79 5.99
CA MET A 566 13.29 11.95 5.54
C MET A 566 13.79 12.31 4.13
N THR A 567 12.93 12.78 3.25
CA THR A 567 13.22 12.99 1.82
C THR A 567 13.67 14.38 1.45
N CYS A 568 13.69 15.29 2.41
CA CYS A 568 14.14 16.67 2.14
C CYS A 568 15.67 16.83 2.22
N GLY A 569 16.40 15.74 2.18
CA GLY A 569 17.83 15.73 2.31
C GLY A 569 18.56 15.46 0.99
N THR A 570 19.54 14.58 1.06
CA THR A 570 20.37 14.14 -0.08
C THR A 570 19.61 13.12 -0.92
N LEU A 571 19.64 13.25 -2.23
CA LEU A 571 19.13 12.27 -3.17
C LEU A 571 20.28 11.45 -3.74
N ILE A 572 20.34 10.16 -3.43
CA ILE A 572 21.35 9.26 -4.01
C ILE A 572 20.74 8.63 -5.28
N THR A 573 21.43 8.81 -6.40
CA THR A 573 20.98 8.36 -7.73
C THR A 573 21.91 7.32 -8.32
N SER A 574 21.35 6.38 -9.07
CA SER A 574 22.08 5.40 -9.87
C SER A 574 21.20 4.95 -11.03
N ASP A 575 21.78 4.88 -12.21
CA ASP A 575 21.10 4.35 -13.39
C ASP A 575 20.96 2.82 -13.30
N GLU A 576 21.94 2.17 -12.70
CA GLU A 576 21.98 0.71 -12.55
C GLU A 576 21.02 0.22 -11.44
N VAL A 577 20.94 0.98 -10.35
CA VAL A 577 20.06 0.68 -9.20
C VAL A 577 19.12 1.87 -8.94
N PRO A 578 18.13 2.10 -9.79
CA PRO A 578 17.29 3.30 -9.74
C PRO A 578 16.51 3.45 -8.43
N VAL A 579 16.27 2.36 -7.69
CA VAL A 579 15.56 2.33 -6.40
C VAL A 579 16.47 2.52 -5.19
N ILE A 580 17.78 2.77 -5.40
CA ILE A 580 18.77 2.82 -4.31
C ILE A 580 18.42 3.85 -3.23
N HIS A 581 17.92 5.01 -3.62
CA HIS A 581 17.51 6.04 -2.67
C HIS A 581 16.40 5.54 -1.74
N ARG A 582 15.38 4.87 -2.30
CA ARG A 582 14.31 4.23 -1.51
C ARG A 582 14.86 3.16 -0.57
N MET A 583 15.82 2.36 -1.04
CA MET A 583 16.46 1.34 -0.22
C MET A 583 17.24 1.94 0.95
N ILE A 584 18.01 3.00 0.71
CA ILE A 584 18.74 3.71 1.77
C ILE A 584 17.78 4.28 2.81
N THR A 585 16.66 4.83 2.38
CA THR A 585 15.61 5.29 3.31
C THR A 585 15.04 4.15 4.16
N ILE A 586 14.84 2.97 3.57
CA ILE A 586 14.40 1.78 4.31
C ILE A 586 15.45 1.37 5.35
N MET A 587 16.73 1.35 4.99
CA MET A 587 17.82 1.03 5.92
C MET A 587 17.86 1.97 7.11
N GLN A 588 17.65 3.27 6.89
CA GLN A 588 17.59 4.28 7.96
C GLN A 588 16.38 4.09 8.88
N ARG A 589 15.22 3.78 8.32
CA ARG A 589 13.97 3.56 9.10
C ARG A 589 14.07 2.38 10.05
N GLN A 590 14.74 1.32 9.67
CA GLN A 590 14.88 0.11 10.49
C GLN A 590 15.56 0.36 11.85
N ALA A 591 16.39 1.40 11.95
CA ALA A 591 16.99 1.80 13.22
C ALA A 591 15.94 2.32 14.24
N GLU A 592 14.81 2.80 13.77
CA GLU A 592 13.76 3.45 14.56
C GLU A 592 12.51 2.58 14.74
N GLU A 593 12.38 1.50 13.96
CA GLU A 593 11.18 0.68 13.96
C GLU A 593 11.08 -0.17 15.23
N ARG A 594 9.87 -0.13 15.83
CA ARG A 594 9.43 -1.11 16.81
C ARG A 594 9.46 -2.48 16.17
N GLU A 595 9.79 -3.47 16.97
CA GLU A 595 9.58 -4.86 16.64
C GLU A 595 8.19 -5.07 16.01
N MET A 596 8.14 -5.29 14.72
CA MET A 596 6.91 -5.72 14.05
C MET A 596 6.58 -7.13 14.52
N ALA A 597 5.30 -7.42 14.74
CA ALA A 597 4.89 -8.78 15.03
C ALA A 597 5.30 -9.70 13.87
N LEU A 598 5.74 -10.90 14.19
CA LEU A 598 6.17 -11.90 13.19
C LEU A 598 5.11 -12.15 12.11
N SER A 599 3.82 -12.12 12.52
CA SER A 599 2.67 -12.18 11.63
C SER A 599 2.69 -11.17 10.51
N ASP A 600 3.13 -9.97 10.82
CA ASP A 600 3.07 -8.84 9.88
C ASP A 600 4.15 -8.98 8.82
N LYS A 601 5.33 -9.47 9.22
CA LYS A 601 6.44 -9.73 8.31
C LYS A 601 6.12 -10.83 7.29
N LEU A 602 5.54 -11.93 7.74
CA LEU A 602 5.29 -13.11 6.91
C LEU A 602 4.28 -12.88 5.80
N SER A 603 3.17 -12.18 6.10
CA SER A 603 2.14 -11.91 5.09
C SER A 603 2.59 -10.90 4.04
N TYR A 604 3.43 -9.95 4.44
CA TYR A 604 3.87 -8.85 3.58
C TYR A 604 4.99 -9.24 2.62
N HIS A 605 5.95 -10.05 3.08
CA HIS A 605 7.17 -10.33 2.32
C HIS A 605 7.11 -11.61 1.49
N TRP A 606 6.16 -12.49 1.72
CA TRP A 606 6.09 -13.78 1.05
C TRP A 606 6.10 -13.70 -0.48
N GLU A 607 5.34 -12.78 -1.06
CA GLU A 607 5.31 -12.62 -2.52
C GLU A 607 6.66 -12.14 -3.07
N GLY A 608 7.37 -11.30 -2.32
CA GLY A 608 8.74 -10.90 -2.66
C GLY A 608 9.73 -12.06 -2.57
N VAL A 609 9.66 -12.89 -1.53
CA VAL A 609 10.49 -14.09 -1.40
C VAL A 609 10.23 -15.07 -2.55
N LYS A 610 8.96 -15.35 -2.86
CA LYS A 610 8.57 -16.22 -4.00
C LYS A 610 9.13 -15.71 -5.33
N PHE A 611 9.05 -14.40 -5.56
CA PHE A 611 9.60 -13.80 -6.76
C PHE A 611 11.12 -14.00 -6.82
N LEU A 612 11.82 -13.70 -5.74
CA LEU A 612 13.28 -13.79 -5.65
C LEU A 612 13.81 -15.23 -5.67
N MET A 613 12.98 -16.25 -5.44
CA MET A 613 13.37 -17.65 -5.64
C MET A 613 13.82 -17.94 -7.08
N HIS A 614 13.28 -17.20 -8.05
CA HIS A 614 13.50 -17.46 -9.48
C HIS A 614 14.04 -16.26 -10.25
N HIS A 615 13.95 -15.06 -9.66
CA HIS A 615 14.31 -13.80 -10.29
C HIS A 615 15.23 -12.98 -9.40
N SER A 616 16.01 -12.09 -10.03
CA SER A 616 16.90 -11.15 -9.34
C SER A 616 16.21 -9.80 -9.09
N LEU A 617 16.88 -8.89 -8.36
CA LEU A 617 16.46 -7.50 -8.29
C LEU A 617 16.50 -6.83 -9.67
N TRP A 618 17.52 -7.14 -10.47
CA TRP A 618 17.61 -6.66 -11.86
C TRP A 618 16.39 -7.09 -12.68
N ASP A 619 15.98 -8.36 -12.57
CA ASP A 619 14.78 -8.85 -13.26
C ASP A 619 13.54 -8.07 -12.79
N ALA A 620 13.38 -7.81 -11.49
CA ALA A 620 12.26 -7.07 -10.95
C ALA A 620 12.16 -5.64 -11.49
N LEU A 621 13.30 -4.98 -11.70
CA LEU A 621 13.37 -3.63 -12.25
C LEU A 621 13.02 -3.54 -13.75
N HIS A 622 13.06 -4.68 -14.47
CA HIS A 622 12.85 -4.73 -15.91
C HIS A 622 11.63 -5.55 -16.35
N MET A 623 10.89 -6.14 -15.41
CA MET A 623 9.72 -6.98 -15.70
C MET A 623 8.42 -6.34 -15.21
N ASP A 624 7.50 -6.06 -16.12
CA ASP A 624 6.16 -5.53 -15.78
C ASP A 624 5.40 -6.45 -14.79
N SER A 625 5.65 -7.77 -14.88
CA SER A 625 5.05 -8.77 -13.99
C SER A 625 5.50 -8.67 -12.53
N ALA A 626 6.58 -7.96 -12.24
CA ALA A 626 7.09 -7.75 -10.89
C ALA A 626 6.35 -6.64 -10.12
N SER A 627 5.56 -5.82 -10.78
CA SER A 627 4.91 -4.64 -10.19
C SER A 627 4.07 -4.94 -8.94
N PHE A 628 3.47 -6.14 -8.85
CA PHE A 628 2.63 -6.56 -7.72
C PHE A 628 3.42 -6.86 -6.43
N CYS A 629 4.72 -7.23 -6.54
CA CYS A 629 5.58 -7.57 -5.40
C CYS A 629 6.78 -6.63 -5.25
N MET A 630 6.88 -5.59 -6.09
CA MET A 630 8.05 -4.70 -6.15
C MET A 630 8.40 -4.07 -4.79
N GLU A 631 7.40 -3.64 -4.04
CA GLU A 631 7.62 -3.07 -2.71
C GLU A 631 8.31 -4.06 -1.76
N SER A 632 7.82 -5.30 -1.74
CA SER A 632 8.43 -6.38 -0.95
C SER A 632 9.85 -6.71 -1.42
N VAL A 633 10.09 -6.73 -2.73
CA VAL A 633 11.43 -6.97 -3.30
C VAL A 633 12.40 -5.86 -2.90
N ILE A 634 12.01 -4.59 -3.05
CA ILE A 634 12.83 -3.44 -2.65
C ILE A 634 13.17 -3.53 -1.16
N TYR A 635 12.18 -3.83 -0.31
CA TYR A 635 12.37 -3.95 1.12
C TYR A 635 13.34 -5.06 1.49
N LEU A 636 13.11 -6.28 0.98
CA LEU A 636 13.95 -7.44 1.26
C LEU A 636 15.39 -7.25 0.80
N LYS A 637 15.59 -6.72 -0.40
CA LYS A 637 16.92 -6.45 -0.95
C LYS A 637 17.63 -5.29 -0.25
N ALA A 638 16.90 -4.27 0.20
CA ALA A 638 17.46 -3.21 1.04
C ALA A 638 17.99 -3.77 2.35
N LEU A 639 17.20 -4.63 3.02
CA LEU A 639 17.65 -5.28 4.24
C LEU A 639 18.81 -6.24 4.02
N GLN A 640 18.82 -6.98 2.93
CA GLN A 640 19.94 -7.86 2.58
C GLN A 640 21.23 -7.04 2.46
N LEU A 641 21.21 -5.93 1.72
CA LEU A 641 22.36 -5.04 1.59
C LEU A 641 22.79 -4.45 2.93
N GLN A 642 21.83 -3.96 3.73
CA GLN A 642 22.13 -3.46 5.07
C GLN A 642 22.80 -4.52 5.95
N ARG A 643 22.24 -5.74 5.99
CA ARG A 643 22.76 -6.83 6.80
C ARG A 643 24.16 -7.26 6.32
N TYR A 644 24.39 -7.23 5.02
CA TYR A 644 25.72 -7.48 4.45
C TYR A 644 26.73 -6.43 4.93
N ILE A 645 26.39 -5.15 4.88
CA ILE A 645 27.23 -4.08 5.42
C ILE A 645 27.53 -4.34 6.91
N LEU A 646 26.52 -4.74 7.66
CA LEU A 646 26.65 -4.97 9.10
C LEU A 646 27.42 -6.25 9.48
N THR A 647 27.77 -7.11 8.52
CA THR A 647 28.72 -8.21 8.80
C THR A 647 30.14 -7.70 9.03
N GLN A 648 30.49 -6.51 8.52
CA GLN A 648 31.83 -5.94 8.59
C GLN A 648 31.88 -4.62 9.39
N VAL A 649 30.78 -3.87 9.44
CA VAL A 649 30.70 -2.54 10.04
C VAL A 649 29.68 -2.55 11.17
N ALA A 650 30.04 -2.06 12.32
CA ALA A 650 29.08 -1.95 13.43
C ALA A 650 27.96 -0.96 13.09
N TRP A 651 26.75 -1.24 13.56
CA TRP A 651 25.58 -0.37 13.32
C TRP A 651 25.83 1.09 13.75
N THR A 652 26.47 1.29 14.88
CA THR A 652 26.80 2.64 15.40
C THR A 652 27.64 3.45 14.44
N ASP A 653 28.65 2.81 13.83
CA ASP A 653 29.58 3.45 12.91
C ASP A 653 28.92 3.70 11.55
N PHE A 654 28.12 2.75 11.06
CA PHE A 654 27.34 2.90 9.84
C PHE A 654 26.29 4.01 9.98
N SER A 655 25.54 4.03 11.07
CA SER A 655 24.55 5.08 11.33
C SER A 655 25.21 6.47 11.44
N ALA A 656 26.32 6.57 12.16
CA ALA A 656 27.06 7.83 12.27
C ALA A 656 27.63 8.30 10.92
N PHE A 657 28.10 7.36 10.08
CA PHE A 657 28.52 7.65 8.71
C PHE A 657 27.36 8.21 7.88
N MET A 658 26.21 7.53 7.89
CA MET A 658 25.03 7.96 7.14
C MET A 658 24.55 9.35 7.58
N ASP A 659 24.48 9.58 8.89
CA ASP A 659 24.12 10.89 9.44
C ASP A 659 25.08 12.00 9.02
N HIS A 660 26.38 11.71 8.99
CA HIS A 660 27.40 12.67 8.56
C HIS A 660 27.26 12.96 7.05
N PHE A 661 27.19 11.90 6.23
CA PHE A 661 27.07 12.01 4.78
C PHE A 661 25.85 12.83 4.36
N LEU A 662 24.70 12.58 4.95
CA LEU A 662 23.47 13.31 4.63
C LEU A 662 23.50 14.77 5.10
N LYS A 663 24.22 15.07 6.17
CA LYS A 663 24.41 16.46 6.65
C LYS A 663 25.35 17.28 5.76
N GLU A 664 26.32 16.64 5.15
CA GLU A 664 27.26 17.32 4.24
C GLU A 664 26.70 17.60 2.86
N HIS A 665 25.65 16.86 2.43
CA HIS A 665 25.09 16.96 1.09
C HIS A 665 23.60 17.35 1.09
N PRO A 666 23.16 18.41 1.82
CA PRO A 666 21.76 18.74 1.91
C PRO A 666 21.21 19.30 0.58
N PHE A 667 20.02 18.90 0.18
CA PHE A 667 19.31 19.38 -1.01
C PHE A 667 20.08 19.29 -2.32
N GLN A 668 20.77 18.19 -2.52
CA GLN A 668 21.49 17.91 -3.75
C GLN A 668 21.40 16.44 -4.16
N GLU A 669 21.66 16.22 -5.42
CA GLU A 669 21.77 14.88 -6.00
C GLU A 669 23.23 14.43 -5.89
N VAL A 670 23.42 13.19 -5.46
CA VAL A 670 24.72 12.56 -5.31
C VAL A 670 24.67 11.21 -6.02
N SER A 671 25.67 10.88 -6.84
CA SER A 671 25.74 9.57 -7.48
C SER A 671 26.04 8.48 -6.46
N LEU A 672 25.56 7.26 -6.72
CA LEU A 672 25.88 6.09 -5.92
C LEU A 672 27.41 5.85 -5.90
N ASP A 673 28.10 6.07 -7.02
CA ASP A 673 29.55 5.91 -7.10
C ASP A 673 30.30 6.82 -6.11
N TYR A 674 29.90 8.09 -6.03
CA TYR A 674 30.49 9.01 -5.07
C TYR A 674 30.18 8.57 -3.62
N PHE A 675 28.97 8.12 -3.35
CA PHE A 675 28.62 7.55 -2.05
C PHE A 675 29.53 6.37 -1.69
N LEU A 676 29.79 5.48 -2.65
CA LEU A 676 30.64 4.31 -2.46
C LEU A 676 32.12 4.71 -2.28
N ASP A 677 32.59 5.77 -2.96
CA ASP A 677 33.94 6.31 -2.74
C ASP A 677 34.13 6.81 -1.30
N VAL A 678 33.17 7.57 -0.80
CA VAL A 678 33.20 8.09 0.57
C VAL A 678 33.07 6.95 1.60
N PHE A 679 32.24 5.93 1.29
CA PHE A 679 32.09 4.73 2.11
C PHE A 679 33.42 3.95 2.17
N GLN A 680 34.05 3.70 1.03
CA GLN A 680 35.33 3.02 0.95
C GLN A 680 36.45 3.78 1.70
N ALA A 681 36.47 5.11 1.56
CA ALA A 681 37.46 5.93 2.28
C ALA A 681 37.25 5.85 3.80
N ARG A 682 36.01 5.73 4.29
CA ARG A 682 35.70 5.66 5.71
C ARG A 682 35.97 4.30 6.35
N PHE A 683 35.60 3.21 5.65
CA PHE A 683 35.64 1.86 6.21
C PHE A 683 36.79 1.00 5.68
N ASN A 684 37.56 1.51 4.74
CA ASN A 684 38.63 0.78 4.03
C ASN A 684 38.15 -0.55 3.42
N TRP A 685 36.91 -0.54 2.93
CA TRP A 685 36.23 -1.68 2.34
C TRP A 685 35.39 -1.23 1.15
N ASP A 686 35.59 -1.91 -0.02
CA ASP A 686 34.85 -1.55 -1.25
C ASP A 686 33.57 -2.38 -1.38
N LEU A 687 32.44 -1.73 -1.19
CA LEU A 687 31.12 -2.36 -1.33
C LEU A 687 30.75 -2.65 -2.80
N ARG A 688 31.45 -2.06 -3.78
CA ARG A 688 31.24 -2.31 -5.22
C ARG A 688 31.46 -3.78 -5.60
N GLU A 689 32.31 -4.50 -4.88
CA GLU A 689 32.55 -5.92 -5.13
C GLU A 689 31.29 -6.78 -4.92
N TYR A 690 30.41 -6.37 -4.00
CA TYR A 690 29.19 -7.10 -3.69
C TYR A 690 27.96 -6.67 -4.50
N ILE A 691 27.89 -5.41 -4.91
CA ILE A 691 26.71 -4.84 -5.59
C ILE A 691 26.29 -5.65 -6.84
N PRO A 692 27.19 -6.06 -7.76
CA PRO A 692 26.79 -6.84 -8.92
C PRO A 692 26.18 -8.20 -8.56
N GLN A 693 26.76 -8.93 -7.61
CA GLN A 693 26.19 -10.17 -7.11
C GLN A 693 24.82 -9.91 -6.51
N TRP A 694 24.71 -8.98 -5.59
CA TRP A 694 23.45 -8.62 -4.94
C TRP A 694 22.34 -8.20 -5.92
N LEU A 695 22.67 -7.50 -7.00
CA LEU A 695 21.72 -7.03 -8.01
C LEU A 695 21.24 -8.19 -8.92
N HIS A 696 22.14 -9.06 -9.37
CA HIS A 696 21.86 -10.08 -10.39
C HIS A 696 21.65 -11.49 -9.83
N GLU A 697 21.91 -11.71 -8.55
CA GLU A 697 21.74 -13.02 -7.91
C GLU A 697 20.28 -13.48 -7.97
N ARG A 698 20.07 -14.72 -8.43
CA ARG A 698 18.79 -15.40 -8.48
C ARG A 698 18.77 -16.54 -7.48
N GLY A 699 17.67 -16.66 -6.78
CA GLY A 699 17.54 -17.65 -5.73
C GLY A 699 17.49 -17.01 -4.35
N VAL A 700 16.98 -17.75 -3.40
CA VAL A 700 16.86 -17.37 -2.00
C VAL A 700 17.44 -18.48 -1.16
N PRO A 701 18.29 -18.20 -0.16
CA PRO A 701 18.91 -19.21 0.66
C PRO A 701 17.89 -20.02 1.45
N LYS A 702 18.29 -21.23 1.79
CA LYS A 702 17.59 -22.12 2.74
C LYS A 702 18.52 -22.35 3.90
N LEU A 703 18.05 -22.25 5.12
CA LEU A 703 18.90 -22.35 6.29
C LEU A 703 18.38 -23.44 7.23
N LEU A 704 19.19 -24.43 7.48
CA LEU A 704 18.96 -25.40 8.55
C LEU A 704 19.65 -24.92 9.81
N VAL A 705 18.87 -24.75 10.88
CA VAL A 705 19.36 -24.32 12.19
C VAL A 705 19.29 -25.50 13.16
N ARG A 706 20.39 -25.78 13.85
CA ARG A 706 20.48 -26.84 14.87
C ARG A 706 21.08 -26.28 16.16
N ASN A 707 20.67 -26.83 17.26
CA ASN A 707 21.26 -26.54 18.58
C ASN A 707 21.23 -25.06 18.96
N PHE A 708 20.17 -24.35 18.61
CA PHE A 708 19.98 -22.96 19.04
C PHE A 708 19.63 -22.93 20.53
N HIS A 709 20.64 -22.71 21.38
CA HIS A 709 20.53 -22.75 22.83
C HIS A 709 21.08 -21.49 23.46
N MET A 710 20.36 -20.98 24.45
CA MET A 710 20.86 -19.95 25.35
C MET A 710 21.05 -20.54 26.73
N ARG A 711 22.25 -20.43 27.32
CA ARG A 711 22.61 -21.01 28.60
C ARG A 711 23.13 -19.95 29.56
N ARG A 712 22.75 -20.07 30.84
CA ARG A 712 23.33 -19.26 31.90
C ARG A 712 24.65 -19.92 32.36
N ILE A 713 25.72 -19.15 32.39
CA ILE A 713 27.02 -19.54 32.92
C ILE A 713 27.28 -18.70 34.15
N GLN A 714 27.38 -19.36 35.31
CA GLN A 714 27.71 -18.69 36.55
C GLN A 714 29.21 -18.75 36.74
N THR A 715 29.86 -17.57 36.71
CA THR A 715 31.27 -17.42 37.07
C THR A 715 31.36 -16.87 38.49
N GLU A 716 32.52 -17.05 39.15
CA GLU A 716 32.69 -16.63 40.57
C GLU A 716 32.31 -15.17 40.86
N ASN A 717 32.34 -14.28 39.88
CA ASN A 717 32.06 -12.86 40.06
C ASN A 717 30.98 -12.27 39.12
N SER A 718 30.42 -13.04 38.19
CA SER A 718 29.39 -12.51 37.24
C SER A 718 28.59 -13.65 36.61
N GLU A 719 27.32 -13.36 36.33
CA GLU A 719 26.49 -14.22 35.50
C GLU A 719 26.70 -13.80 34.02
N LYS A 720 27.09 -14.75 33.17
CA LYS A 720 27.16 -14.58 31.72
C LYS A 720 26.11 -15.43 31.06
N ARG A 721 25.62 -15.02 29.91
CA ARG A 721 24.77 -15.85 29.08
C ARG A 721 25.53 -16.22 27.81
N PHE A 722 25.42 -17.45 27.43
CA PHE A 722 26.08 -18.01 26.26
C PHE A 722 25.02 -18.43 25.24
N VAL A 723 25.16 -17.96 24.02
CA VAL A 723 24.33 -18.34 22.88
C VAL A 723 25.15 -19.20 21.95
N HIS A 724 24.61 -20.36 21.60
CA HIS A 724 25.24 -21.32 20.70
C HIS A 724 24.23 -21.78 19.67
N PHE A 725 24.62 -21.81 18.40
CA PHE A 725 23.83 -22.40 17.33
C PHE A 725 24.73 -22.87 16.18
N LYS A 726 24.21 -23.83 15.42
CA LYS A 726 24.79 -24.26 14.15
C LYS A 726 23.82 -23.95 13.03
N VAL A 727 24.33 -23.50 11.90
CA VAL A 727 23.53 -23.15 10.72
C VAL A 727 24.21 -23.66 9.47
N TRP A 728 23.43 -24.29 8.60
CA TRP A 728 23.87 -24.73 7.28
C TRP A 728 23.03 -24.08 6.20
N ASN A 729 23.70 -23.61 5.15
CA ASN A 729 23.07 -23.06 3.95
C ASN A 729 23.28 -24.04 2.77
N PRO A 730 22.35 -24.97 2.51
CA PRO A 730 22.47 -25.91 1.37
C PRO A 730 22.20 -25.26 0.01
N ALA A 731 21.74 -24.00 -0.02
CA ALA A 731 21.43 -23.30 -1.28
C ALA A 731 22.69 -22.86 -2.03
N GLY A 732 22.52 -22.55 -3.31
CA GLY A 732 23.59 -22.06 -4.18
C GLY A 732 23.83 -20.56 -4.09
N VAL A 733 23.24 -19.86 -3.13
CA VAL A 733 23.36 -18.41 -2.90
C VAL A 733 23.71 -18.16 -1.43
N ASP A 734 24.43 -17.08 -1.17
CA ASP A 734 24.87 -16.72 0.17
C ASP A 734 23.71 -16.30 1.06
N ALA A 735 23.83 -16.57 2.34
CA ALA A 735 22.86 -16.21 3.35
C ALA A 735 23.43 -15.30 4.42
N ILE A 736 22.60 -14.51 5.06
CA ILE A 736 22.99 -13.71 6.22
C ILE A 736 22.07 -14.08 7.39
N VAL A 737 22.67 -14.47 8.49
CA VAL A 737 21.96 -14.79 9.74
C VAL A 737 22.26 -13.70 10.75
N SER A 738 21.23 -13.21 11.43
CA SER A 738 21.36 -12.19 12.46
C SER A 738 21.03 -12.73 13.84
N LEU A 739 21.96 -12.56 14.78
CA LEU A 739 21.73 -12.83 16.20
C LEU A 739 21.31 -11.53 16.87
N GLU A 740 20.09 -11.49 17.36
CA GLU A 740 19.50 -10.33 18.02
C GLU A 740 19.19 -10.64 19.47
N ALA A 741 19.49 -9.73 20.37
CA ALA A 741 19.05 -9.82 21.76
C ALA A 741 18.35 -8.52 22.21
N TRP A 742 17.23 -8.71 22.90
CA TRP A 742 16.35 -7.63 23.33
C TRP A 742 16.18 -7.65 24.85
N GLU A 743 16.47 -6.54 25.51
CA GLU A 743 16.23 -6.36 26.95
C GLU A 743 14.76 -6.00 27.23
N SER A 744 14.11 -5.36 26.26
CA SER A 744 12.67 -5.04 26.28
C SER A 744 12.18 -4.94 24.84
N ALA A 745 10.86 -4.85 24.64
CA ALA A 745 10.25 -4.69 23.33
C ALA A 745 10.79 -3.50 22.50
N ARG A 746 11.62 -2.64 23.08
CA ARG A 746 12.15 -1.43 22.44
C ARG A 746 13.68 -1.27 22.56
N LYS A 747 14.36 -2.15 23.29
CA LYS A 747 15.79 -1.99 23.54
C LYS A 747 16.55 -3.23 23.08
N LYS A 748 17.01 -3.16 21.84
CA LYS A 748 17.95 -4.14 21.27
C LYS A 748 19.33 -3.89 21.89
N ILE A 749 19.96 -4.92 22.39
CA ILE A 749 21.29 -4.87 23.04
C ILE A 749 22.35 -5.59 22.23
N ILE A 750 21.95 -6.47 21.31
CA ILE A 750 22.86 -7.19 20.41
C ILE A 750 22.23 -7.22 19.03
N ASP A 751 23.07 -7.01 18.02
CA ASP A 751 22.76 -7.08 16.61
C ASP A 751 24.03 -7.54 15.87
N GLN A 752 24.23 -8.85 15.82
CA GLN A 752 25.38 -9.48 15.17
C GLN A 752 24.93 -10.17 13.89
N HIS A 753 25.71 -10.03 12.84
CA HIS A 753 25.38 -10.57 11.52
C HIS A 753 26.51 -11.48 11.03
N TYR A 754 26.11 -12.64 10.54
CA TYR A 754 27.05 -13.67 10.07
C TYR A 754 26.73 -14.00 8.61
N LEU A 755 27.76 -13.95 7.76
CA LEU A 755 27.67 -14.43 6.39
C LEU A 755 27.86 -15.95 6.39
N ILE A 756 26.92 -16.66 5.77
CA ILE A 756 26.95 -18.11 5.58
C ILE A 756 27.02 -18.36 4.07
N GLU A 757 28.19 -18.67 3.58
CA GLU A 757 28.45 -18.89 2.17
C GLU A 757 27.60 -20.06 1.61
N ALA A 758 27.36 -20.05 0.31
CA ALA A 758 26.63 -21.10 -0.40
C ALA A 758 27.26 -22.48 -0.14
N GLY A 759 26.43 -23.44 0.28
CA GLY A 759 26.87 -24.81 0.61
C GLY A 759 27.57 -24.99 1.96
N CYS A 760 27.89 -23.91 2.69
CA CYS A 760 28.70 -23.94 3.91
C CYS A 760 27.84 -24.06 5.17
N ALA A 761 28.46 -24.65 6.22
CA ALA A 761 27.88 -24.71 7.56
C ALA A 761 28.81 -24.02 8.57
N LYS A 762 28.21 -23.25 9.47
CA LYS A 762 28.91 -22.52 10.52
C LYS A 762 28.35 -22.85 11.90
N GLU A 763 29.24 -22.82 12.87
CA GLU A 763 28.93 -22.90 14.30
C GLU A 763 29.24 -21.54 14.93
N VAL A 764 28.26 -20.95 15.60
CA VAL A 764 28.39 -19.63 16.21
C VAL A 764 28.28 -19.74 17.72
N ASN A 765 29.23 -19.13 18.39
CA ASN A 765 29.36 -19.05 19.84
C ASN A 765 29.45 -17.58 20.24
N TYR A 766 28.52 -17.11 21.07
CA TYR A 766 28.48 -15.72 21.49
C TYR A 766 28.24 -15.56 22.99
N TYR A 767 29.06 -14.75 23.65
CA TYR A 767 28.93 -14.44 25.06
C TYR A 767 28.22 -13.10 25.28
N LEU A 768 27.08 -13.13 25.95
CA LEU A 768 26.34 -11.96 26.39
C LEU A 768 26.91 -11.46 27.74
N MET A 769 27.52 -10.28 27.73
CA MET A 769 28.01 -9.64 28.94
C MET A 769 26.85 -8.95 29.67
N GLN A 770 26.59 -9.39 30.92
CA GLN A 770 25.68 -8.77 31.91
C GLN A 770 24.39 -8.12 31.33
N PRO A 771 23.32 -8.86 31.09
CA PRO A 771 22.01 -8.23 30.94
C PRO A 771 21.52 -7.72 32.30
N SER A 772 21.12 -6.46 32.34
CA SER A 772 20.61 -5.77 33.54
C SER A 772 19.20 -6.23 33.96
N SER A 773 18.54 -7.08 33.19
CA SER A 773 17.19 -7.57 33.44
C SER A 773 17.08 -9.11 33.36
N ASP A 774 16.18 -9.68 34.17
CA ASP A 774 15.82 -11.08 34.09
C ASP A 774 15.11 -11.46 32.79
N PHE A 775 14.56 -10.50 32.07
CA PHE A 775 13.87 -10.68 30.81
C PHE A 775 14.83 -10.37 29.65
N LEU A 776 15.31 -11.40 29.01
CA LEU A 776 16.10 -11.32 27.80
C LEU A 776 15.50 -12.25 26.75
N ARG A 777 15.10 -11.66 25.62
CA ARG A 777 14.67 -12.41 24.46
C ARG A 777 15.83 -12.44 23.46
N VAL A 778 16.23 -13.65 23.07
CA VAL A 778 17.27 -13.86 22.05
C VAL A 778 16.63 -14.51 20.85
N ARG A 779 16.91 -13.96 19.68
CA ARG A 779 16.40 -14.42 18.40
C ARG A 779 17.53 -14.66 17.43
N LEU A 780 17.33 -15.64 16.58
CA LEU A 780 18.08 -15.83 15.37
C LEU A 780 17.16 -15.51 14.19
N ASN A 781 17.53 -14.50 13.41
CA ASN A 781 16.78 -14.07 12.25
C ASN A 781 17.49 -14.55 10.98
N THR A 782 16.78 -15.29 10.15
CA THR A 782 17.32 -15.83 8.88
C THR A 782 17.25 -14.84 7.73
N ASN A 783 16.72 -13.64 7.96
CA ASN A 783 16.62 -12.54 6.99
C ASN A 783 15.95 -12.96 5.66
N LEU A 784 16.48 -12.51 4.52
CA LEU A 784 16.02 -12.97 3.21
C LEU A 784 16.38 -14.43 3.02
N SER A 785 15.41 -15.31 3.24
CA SER A 785 15.56 -16.76 3.13
C SER A 785 14.20 -17.41 2.84
N GLN A 786 14.21 -18.70 2.52
CA GLN A 786 12.98 -19.50 2.42
C GLN A 786 12.46 -19.93 3.79
N ASN A 787 13.20 -19.67 4.85
CA ASN A 787 12.79 -20.04 6.21
C ASN A 787 11.61 -19.18 6.69
N LEU A 788 10.51 -19.83 7.01
CA LEU A 788 9.31 -19.18 7.51
C LEU A 788 8.76 -19.96 8.71
N PRO A 789 8.49 -19.29 9.81
CA PRO A 789 8.88 -17.91 10.14
C PRO A 789 10.40 -17.73 10.18
N ASP A 790 10.87 -16.57 9.79
CA ASP A 790 12.28 -16.22 9.67
C ASP A 790 13.03 -16.01 10.99
N GLU A 791 12.36 -16.24 12.12
CA GLU A 791 12.90 -16.06 13.46
C GLU A 791 12.85 -17.34 14.28
N TYR A 792 13.91 -17.59 15.04
CA TYR A 792 14.01 -18.66 16.01
C TYR A 792 14.17 -18.05 17.40
N GLU A 793 13.29 -18.42 18.33
CA GLU A 793 13.42 -18.05 19.74
C GLU A 793 13.81 -19.26 20.58
N ASN A 794 14.51 -19.02 21.68
CA ASN A 794 14.89 -20.08 22.58
C ASN A 794 14.46 -19.82 24.04
N ALA A 795 14.14 -20.92 24.72
CA ALA A 795 14.00 -20.95 26.15
C ALA A 795 15.40 -21.03 26.82
N MET A 796 15.52 -20.42 27.99
CA MET A 796 16.77 -20.39 28.73
C MET A 796 16.96 -21.68 29.47
N GLU A 797 18.04 -22.41 29.18
CA GLU A 797 18.46 -23.60 29.89
C GLU A 797 19.57 -23.31 30.89
N SER A 798 19.55 -23.92 32.05
CA SER A 798 20.67 -23.88 33.00
C SER A 798 21.63 -25.06 32.73
N CYS A 799 22.91 -24.78 32.57
CA CYS A 799 23.94 -25.84 32.36
C CYS A 799 25.27 -25.48 32.99
N ASN A 800 25.92 -26.51 33.53
CA ASN A 800 27.33 -26.44 33.93
C ASN A 800 28.19 -26.73 32.67
N LEU A 801 28.80 -25.68 32.09
CA LEU A 801 29.58 -25.85 30.89
C LEU A 801 31.07 -25.62 31.08
N SER A 802 31.86 -26.42 30.33
CA SER A 802 33.24 -26.14 29.99
C SER A 802 33.30 -24.92 29.07
N ARG A 803 34.39 -24.16 29.12
CA ARG A 803 34.63 -22.96 28.35
C ARG A 803 34.60 -23.25 26.84
N TRP A 804 33.81 -22.51 26.09
CA TRP A 804 33.78 -22.52 24.63
C TRP A 804 34.46 -21.25 24.09
N ASP A 805 35.15 -21.37 22.95
CA ASP A 805 35.71 -20.19 22.30
C ASP A 805 34.62 -19.39 21.62
N GLU A 806 34.66 -18.06 21.82
CA GLU A 806 33.73 -17.13 21.15
C GLU A 806 34.14 -16.96 19.68
N GLY A 807 33.17 -16.99 18.78
CA GLY A 807 33.39 -16.78 17.36
C GLY A 807 32.45 -17.52 16.43
N CYS A 808 32.75 -17.45 15.15
CA CYS A 808 32.07 -18.15 14.06
C CYS A 808 33.07 -19.12 13.42
N PHE A 809 32.76 -20.40 13.44
CA PHE A 809 33.65 -21.47 13.00
C PHE A 809 32.98 -22.33 11.93
N ASP A 810 33.77 -22.92 11.04
CA ASP A 810 33.24 -23.90 10.09
C ASP A 810 32.84 -25.19 10.83
N CYS A 811 31.76 -25.81 10.43
CA CYS A 811 31.28 -27.06 10.96
C CYS A 811 30.88 -28.05 9.86
N ASP A 812 30.79 -29.34 10.24
CA ASP A 812 30.46 -30.39 9.28
C ASP A 812 28.97 -30.36 8.89
N THR A 813 28.70 -30.34 7.59
CA THR A 813 27.35 -30.34 7.02
C THR A 813 26.58 -31.63 7.30
N SER A 814 27.29 -32.78 7.54
CA SER A 814 26.67 -34.05 7.86
C SER A 814 25.82 -33.99 9.14
N LEU A 815 26.11 -33.06 10.05
CA LEU A 815 25.36 -32.83 11.28
C LEU A 815 23.91 -32.37 11.05
N PHE A 816 23.61 -31.90 9.86
CA PHE A 816 22.29 -31.41 9.50
C PHE A 816 21.44 -32.43 8.72
N CYS A 817 22.05 -33.45 8.17
CA CYS A 817 21.38 -34.51 7.43
C CYS A 817 20.66 -35.49 8.37
N PRO A 818 19.49 -36.00 7.98
CA PRO A 818 18.86 -37.14 8.67
C PRO A 818 19.82 -38.34 8.71
N SER A 819 19.67 -39.21 9.69
CA SER A 819 20.45 -40.46 9.73
C SER A 819 20.07 -41.33 8.53
N GLU A 820 20.98 -42.20 8.06
CA GLU A 820 20.72 -43.16 6.96
C GLU A 820 19.53 -44.09 7.20
N ASN A 821 19.11 -44.21 8.46
CA ASN A 821 18.00 -45.07 8.89
C ASN A 821 16.69 -44.27 9.14
N GLU A 822 16.68 -42.99 8.82
CA GLU A 822 15.52 -42.11 9.03
C GLU A 822 14.95 -41.64 7.70
N ILE A 823 13.64 -41.77 7.54
CA ILE A 823 12.89 -41.32 6.38
C ILE A 823 11.86 -40.29 6.87
N ILE A 824 11.95 -39.06 6.40
CA ILE A 824 11.06 -37.98 6.78
C ILE A 824 10.25 -37.56 5.54
N VAL A 825 8.95 -37.39 5.72
CA VAL A 825 8.07 -36.83 4.70
C VAL A 825 7.26 -35.73 5.37
N ASP A 826 7.60 -34.50 5.04
CA ASP A 826 6.95 -33.29 5.53
C ASP A 826 5.92 -32.77 4.52
N ASP A 827 5.08 -31.84 4.91
CA ASP A 827 4.08 -31.25 4.02
C ASP A 827 4.68 -30.34 2.91
N GLU A 828 6.00 -30.09 2.99
CA GLU A 828 6.81 -29.41 1.96
C GLU A 828 7.42 -30.38 0.95
N ASP A 829 7.44 -31.69 1.23
CA ASP A 829 8.09 -32.68 0.40
C ASP A 829 7.24 -33.12 -0.80
N GLU A 830 7.90 -33.60 -1.86
CA GLU A 830 7.22 -34.19 -3.03
C GLU A 830 6.32 -35.38 -2.69
N GLY A 831 6.60 -36.07 -1.57
CA GLY A 831 5.81 -37.17 -1.06
C GLY A 831 4.45 -36.76 -0.51
N PHE A 832 4.25 -35.48 -0.16
CA PHE A 832 2.97 -35.00 0.37
C PHE A 832 2.02 -34.51 -0.73
N LYS A 833 0.76 -34.85 -0.62
CA LYS A 833 -0.29 -34.46 -1.57
C LYS A 833 -1.61 -34.17 -0.89
N VAL A 834 -2.24 -33.07 -1.26
CA VAL A 834 -3.63 -32.78 -0.91
C VAL A 834 -4.55 -33.39 -1.98
N ILE A 835 -5.35 -34.37 -1.61
CA ILE A 835 -6.33 -34.97 -2.50
C ILE A 835 -7.57 -34.10 -2.53
N LYS A 836 -7.78 -33.45 -3.67
CA LYS A 836 -8.90 -32.49 -3.86
C LYS A 836 -10.21 -33.25 -3.99
N GLY A 837 -11.11 -33.09 -3.01
CA GLY A 837 -12.51 -33.43 -3.20
C GLY A 837 -13.13 -32.60 -4.33
N LYS A 838 -14.20 -33.11 -4.96
CA LYS A 838 -14.90 -32.39 -6.04
C LYS A 838 -15.37 -31.02 -5.56
N SER A 839 -14.68 -29.99 -6.00
CA SER A 839 -14.97 -28.59 -5.65
C SER A 839 -16.13 -28.03 -6.50
N PHE A 840 -17.04 -27.31 -5.90
CA PHE A 840 -18.08 -26.54 -6.60
C PHE A 840 -17.43 -25.36 -7.33
N PHE A 841 -17.98 -24.96 -8.46
CA PHE A 841 -17.44 -24.04 -9.48
C PHE A 841 -16.92 -22.67 -9.00
N PHE A 842 -17.08 -22.29 -7.76
CA PHE A 842 -16.80 -20.93 -7.25
C PHE A 842 -15.71 -20.85 -6.16
N THR A 843 -15.03 -21.93 -5.84
CA THR A 843 -13.90 -21.85 -4.89
C THR A 843 -12.63 -21.46 -5.64
N ARG A 844 -12.15 -20.24 -5.41
CA ARG A 844 -10.87 -19.76 -5.91
C ARG A 844 -9.78 -20.65 -5.31
N LYS A 845 -8.94 -21.24 -6.16
CA LYS A 845 -7.76 -21.95 -5.70
C LYS A 845 -6.85 -20.95 -5.01
N TRP A 846 -6.53 -21.24 -3.80
CA TRP A 846 -5.55 -20.50 -3.05
C TRP A 846 -4.20 -21.20 -3.24
N GLU A 847 -3.21 -20.46 -3.72
CA GLU A 847 -1.84 -20.92 -3.87
C GLU A 847 -0.96 -20.11 -2.90
N GLY A 848 -0.35 -20.77 -1.91
CA GLY A 848 0.55 -20.15 -0.95
C GLY A 848 0.13 -20.29 0.51
N TYR A 849 1.06 -20.00 1.39
CA TYR A 849 0.87 -20.08 2.83
C TYR A 849 -0.03 -18.96 3.36
N GLN A 850 -0.82 -19.25 4.36
CA GLN A 850 -1.76 -18.33 5.01
C GLN A 850 -1.40 -18.14 6.48
N LEU A 851 -1.79 -16.97 7.02
CA LEU A 851 -1.73 -16.74 8.45
C LEU A 851 -2.70 -17.63 9.21
N HIS A 852 -2.25 -18.23 10.31
CA HIS A 852 -2.98 -19.17 11.14
C HIS A 852 -4.32 -18.67 11.73
N LEU A 853 -4.63 -17.40 11.64
CA LEU A 853 -5.82 -16.79 12.26
C LEU A 853 -7.18 -17.32 11.74
N LEU A 854 -7.18 -18.20 10.73
CA LEU A 854 -8.37 -18.55 9.96
C LEU A 854 -8.50 -20.05 9.75
N SER A 855 -9.72 -20.57 9.85
CA SER A 855 -10.05 -21.98 9.56
C SER A 855 -10.34 -22.16 8.07
N PRO A 856 -9.40 -22.67 7.24
CA PRO A 856 -9.65 -22.87 5.82
C PRO A 856 -10.75 -23.92 5.59
N THR A 857 -11.52 -23.74 4.52
CA THR A 857 -12.57 -24.69 4.11
C THR A 857 -12.02 -25.90 3.35
N SER A 858 -10.77 -25.85 2.93
CA SER A 858 -10.01 -26.91 2.25
C SER A 858 -8.64 -27.01 2.91
N TRP A 859 -7.96 -28.14 2.78
CA TRP A 859 -6.57 -28.26 3.20
C TRP A 859 -5.73 -27.16 2.54
N SER A 860 -5.12 -26.32 3.35
CA SER A 860 -4.35 -25.16 2.90
C SER A 860 -3.12 -25.01 3.77
N PRO A 861 -1.96 -24.69 3.18
CA PRO A 861 -0.74 -24.44 3.92
C PRO A 861 -0.89 -23.18 4.78
N VAL A 862 -0.43 -23.26 6.02
CA VAL A 862 -0.52 -22.20 7.03
C VAL A 862 0.82 -22.02 7.73
N PHE A 863 1.25 -20.78 7.91
CA PHE A 863 2.35 -20.51 8.83
C PHE A 863 1.88 -20.57 10.28
N ASN A 864 2.71 -21.12 11.14
CA ASN A 864 2.52 -21.01 12.57
C ASN A 864 3.66 -20.20 13.20
N TYR A 865 3.30 -19.32 14.13
CA TYR A 865 4.28 -18.55 14.91
C TYR A 865 4.87 -19.34 16.07
N ASP A 866 4.33 -20.50 16.36
CA ASP A 866 4.80 -21.32 17.43
C ASP A 866 6.12 -21.99 17.01
N ILE A 867 7.14 -21.85 17.86
CA ILE A 867 8.43 -22.54 17.70
C ILE A 867 8.28 -24.06 17.69
N ASN A 868 7.16 -24.58 18.15
CA ASN A 868 6.84 -25.99 18.15
C ASN A 868 6.23 -26.47 16.81
N SER A 869 6.07 -25.61 15.82
CA SER A 869 5.70 -26.05 14.47
C SER A 869 6.88 -26.74 13.82
N TYR A 870 6.61 -27.85 13.14
CA TYR A 870 7.61 -28.59 12.39
C TYR A 870 7.87 -27.92 11.03
N GLY A 871 8.94 -28.29 10.39
CA GLY A 871 9.38 -27.82 9.08
C GLY A 871 10.87 -27.51 9.08
N GLU A 872 11.58 -27.89 8.02
CA GLU A 872 13.01 -27.63 7.90
C GLU A 872 13.29 -26.18 7.51
N PHE A 873 12.56 -25.67 6.50
CA PHE A 873 12.72 -24.32 5.96
C PHE A 873 11.50 -23.44 6.19
N VAL A 874 10.31 -24.04 6.06
CA VAL A 874 9.03 -23.37 6.33
C VAL A 874 8.39 -23.99 7.54
N ARG A 875 8.24 -23.26 8.62
CA ARG A 875 7.55 -23.73 9.82
C ARG A 875 6.06 -23.54 9.62
N GLY A 876 5.45 -24.53 9.05
CA GLY A 876 4.05 -24.47 8.70
C GLY A 876 3.39 -25.83 8.88
N PHE A 877 2.15 -25.88 8.50
CA PHE A 877 1.37 -27.11 8.42
C PHE A 877 0.16 -26.89 7.52
N HIS A 878 -0.32 -27.97 6.96
CA HIS A 878 -1.60 -27.92 6.27
C HIS A 878 -2.74 -28.03 7.27
N CYS A 879 -3.71 -27.14 7.20
CA CYS A 879 -4.89 -27.19 8.04
C CYS A 879 -6.18 -27.06 7.25
N LYS A 880 -7.29 -27.51 7.87
CA LYS A 880 -8.63 -27.43 7.33
C LYS A 880 -9.62 -27.30 8.49
N GLY A 881 -10.64 -26.47 8.32
CA GLY A 881 -11.74 -26.37 9.28
C GLY A 881 -12.54 -27.65 9.36
N ALA A 882 -12.85 -28.12 10.58
CA ALA A 882 -13.70 -29.28 10.82
C ALA A 882 -15.09 -29.11 10.19
N GLY A 883 -15.68 -30.21 9.70
CA GLY A 883 -17.05 -30.22 9.16
C GLY A 883 -17.22 -29.89 7.70
N GLY A 884 -16.16 -29.66 6.96
CA GLY A 884 -16.19 -29.49 5.52
C GLY A 884 -16.32 -30.78 4.73
N LYS A 885 -16.54 -30.67 3.40
CA LYS A 885 -16.56 -31.83 2.50
C LYS A 885 -15.23 -32.57 2.59
N GLN A 886 -15.31 -33.92 2.54
CA GLN A 886 -14.16 -34.81 2.58
C GLN A 886 -13.09 -34.38 1.59
N ALA A 887 -11.93 -34.07 2.11
CA ALA A 887 -10.68 -33.96 1.39
C ALA A 887 -9.64 -34.63 2.28
N ASP A 888 -8.81 -35.45 1.70
CA ASP A 888 -7.79 -36.20 2.40
C ASP A 888 -6.41 -35.63 2.03
N VAL A 889 -5.43 -35.89 2.87
CA VAL A 889 -4.01 -35.63 2.61
C VAL A 889 -3.29 -36.98 2.59
N GLU A 890 -2.26 -37.10 1.77
CA GLU A 890 -1.53 -38.31 1.49
C GLU A 890 -0.03 -38.07 1.64
N TRP A 891 0.65 -38.93 2.36
CA TRP A 891 2.11 -38.94 2.44
C TRP A 891 2.63 -40.22 1.80
N ASN A 892 3.52 -40.12 0.85
CA ASN A 892 4.18 -41.20 0.16
C ASN A 892 5.64 -41.28 0.59
N ALA A 893 6.00 -42.31 1.34
CA ALA A 893 7.37 -42.57 1.75
C ALA A 893 8.00 -43.66 0.88
N ARG A 894 9.17 -43.36 0.30
CA ARG A 894 9.92 -44.38 -0.46
C ARG A 894 10.77 -45.21 0.50
N ILE A 895 10.37 -46.43 0.72
CA ILE A 895 11.07 -47.37 1.61
C ILE A 895 12.22 -48.07 0.87
N PRO A 896 13.50 -47.87 1.29
CA PRO A 896 14.65 -48.36 0.53
C PRO A 896 14.90 -49.88 0.72
N ARG A 897 14.50 -50.46 1.84
CA ARG A 897 14.72 -51.87 2.16
C ARG A 897 13.51 -52.49 2.86
N SER A 898 13.27 -53.80 2.66
CA SER A 898 12.26 -54.54 3.44
C SER A 898 12.71 -54.65 4.89
N GLY A 899 11.81 -54.43 5.83
CA GLY A 899 12.12 -54.56 7.26
C GLY A 899 10.99 -54.04 8.14
N THR A 900 11.26 -53.99 9.43
CA THR A 900 10.37 -53.37 10.43
C THR A 900 10.77 -51.94 10.60
N TYR A 901 9.81 -51.02 10.46
CA TYR A 901 10.00 -49.59 10.63
C TYR A 901 9.18 -49.09 11.81
N GLU A 902 9.78 -48.23 12.62
CA GLU A 902 9.04 -47.41 13.57
C GLU A 902 8.53 -46.18 12.86
N MET A 903 7.23 -45.97 12.88
CA MET A 903 6.59 -44.81 12.29
C MET A 903 6.34 -43.73 13.36
N TYR A 904 6.67 -42.54 13.05
CA TYR A 904 6.51 -41.40 13.93
C TYR A 904 5.62 -40.35 13.27
N ILE A 905 4.76 -39.73 14.05
CA ILE A 905 3.92 -38.62 13.62
C ILE A 905 4.31 -37.42 14.50
N TYR A 906 4.65 -36.31 13.88
CA TYR A 906 4.85 -35.09 14.62
C TYR A 906 3.50 -34.46 15.00
N VAL A 907 3.30 -34.18 16.26
CA VAL A 907 2.09 -33.57 16.82
C VAL A 907 2.47 -32.22 17.43
N GLY A 908 1.93 -31.13 16.87
CA GLY A 908 2.11 -29.79 17.42
C GLY A 908 1.41 -29.60 18.76
N MET A 909 1.78 -28.58 19.52
CA MET A 909 1.14 -28.24 20.78
C MET A 909 -0.16 -27.47 20.52
N PHE A 910 -1.29 -28.06 20.91
CA PHE A 910 -2.60 -27.39 20.79
C PHE A 910 -3.04 -26.87 22.17
N LEU A 911 -3.11 -25.56 22.31
CA LEU A 911 -3.40 -24.86 23.56
C LEU A 911 -4.89 -24.86 23.98
N ASN A 912 -5.75 -25.78 23.47
CA ASN A 912 -7.18 -25.72 23.76
C ASN A 912 -7.81 -27.03 24.17
N ASP A 913 -8.21 -27.09 25.43
CA ASP A 913 -8.94 -28.20 26.06
C ASP A 913 -10.37 -28.46 25.54
N TRP A 914 -10.87 -27.64 24.61
CA TRP A 914 -12.29 -27.66 24.22
C TRP A 914 -12.61 -28.47 22.97
N VAL A 915 -11.63 -28.92 22.23
CA VAL A 915 -11.81 -29.73 21.00
C VAL A 915 -11.01 -31.01 21.15
N GLN A 916 -11.66 -32.16 20.95
CA GLN A 916 -10.96 -33.45 20.87
C GLN A 916 -10.85 -33.86 19.41
N PRO A 917 -9.78 -33.46 18.70
CA PRO A 917 -9.60 -33.84 17.33
C PRO A 917 -9.21 -35.33 17.29
N LEU A 918 -10.05 -36.11 16.61
CA LEU A 918 -9.78 -37.49 16.29
C LEU A 918 -9.24 -37.52 14.86
N HIS A 919 -8.00 -37.97 14.72
CA HIS A 919 -7.38 -38.16 13.41
C HIS A 919 -7.38 -39.63 13.07
N ARG A 920 -7.87 -39.91 11.86
CA ARG A 920 -7.85 -41.29 11.33
C ARG A 920 -6.75 -41.37 10.28
N TYR A 921 -5.78 -42.24 10.51
CA TYR A 921 -4.70 -42.57 9.60
C TYR A 921 -4.96 -43.93 8.98
N THR A 922 -4.83 -44.00 7.66
CA THR A 922 -4.96 -45.27 6.93
C THR A 922 -3.65 -45.52 6.21
N PHE A 923 -3.07 -46.68 6.48
CA PHE A 923 -1.79 -47.12 5.95
C PHE A 923 -2.02 -48.15 4.85
N TYR A 924 -1.35 -47.97 3.73
CA TYR A 924 -1.34 -48.88 2.60
C TYR A 924 0.08 -49.39 2.40
N TYR A 925 0.27 -50.69 2.60
CA TYR A 925 1.58 -51.35 2.45
C TYR A 925 1.39 -52.82 2.08
N ASP A 926 2.24 -53.38 1.20
CA ASP A 926 2.20 -54.78 0.73
C ASP A 926 0.80 -55.27 0.28
N GLY A 927 -0.03 -54.39 -0.26
CA GLY A 927 -1.43 -54.72 -0.59
C GLY A 927 -2.39 -54.80 0.57
N LEU A 928 -1.95 -54.47 1.78
CA LEU A 928 -2.76 -54.40 3.00
C LEU A 928 -3.22 -52.96 3.24
N GLU A 929 -4.38 -52.86 3.89
CA GLU A 929 -4.94 -51.57 4.38
C GLU A 929 -5.15 -51.70 5.89
N GLU A 930 -4.59 -50.78 6.65
CA GLU A 930 -4.76 -50.72 8.09
C GLU A 930 -5.12 -49.30 8.52
N SER A 931 -6.09 -49.13 9.41
CA SER A 931 -6.54 -47.81 9.89
C SER A 931 -6.41 -47.73 11.39
N ILE A 932 -5.84 -46.63 11.87
CA ILE A 932 -5.83 -46.25 13.28
C ILE A 932 -6.51 -44.92 13.49
N THR A 933 -7.11 -44.72 14.65
CA THR A 933 -7.67 -43.44 15.05
C THR A 933 -6.97 -42.94 16.29
N LEU A 934 -6.35 -41.78 16.20
CA LEU A 934 -5.63 -41.17 17.30
C LEU A 934 -6.41 -39.95 17.82
N ASN A 935 -6.52 -39.88 19.14
CA ASN A 935 -6.98 -38.65 19.79
C ASN A 935 -5.74 -37.82 20.12
N ILE A 936 -5.57 -36.71 19.40
CA ILE A 936 -4.40 -35.82 19.59
C ILE A 936 -4.60 -34.79 20.71
N ASN A 937 -5.78 -34.73 21.30
CA ASN A 937 -6.00 -33.90 22.46
C ASN A 937 -5.33 -34.47 23.70
N GLY A 938 -4.60 -33.65 24.45
CA GLY A 938 -3.87 -34.08 25.64
C GLY A 938 -2.53 -34.81 25.35
N LEU A 939 -2.12 -34.90 24.08
CA LEU A 939 -0.77 -35.35 23.76
C LEU A 939 0.18 -34.14 23.92
N SER A 940 1.29 -34.36 24.59
CA SER A 940 2.37 -33.35 24.59
C SER A 940 2.93 -33.22 23.18
N ALA A 941 3.35 -31.98 22.84
CA ALA A 941 4.02 -31.75 21.56
C ALA A 941 5.21 -32.68 21.36
N GLY A 942 5.46 -33.11 20.14
CA GLY A 942 6.57 -33.95 19.75
C GLY A 942 6.16 -35.16 18.93
N VAL A 943 7.12 -36.05 18.73
CA VAL A 943 6.99 -37.22 17.87
C VAL A 943 6.32 -38.37 18.61
N LYS A 944 5.34 -39.03 18.00
CA LYS A 944 4.66 -40.21 18.49
C LYS A 944 4.96 -41.42 17.61
N SER A 945 5.26 -42.55 18.20
CA SER A 945 5.67 -43.74 17.45
C SER A 945 4.54 -44.74 17.28
N VAL A 946 4.55 -45.38 16.11
CA VAL A 946 3.73 -46.58 15.79
C VAL A 946 4.66 -47.53 15.02
N ILE A 947 4.66 -48.83 15.38
CA ILE A 947 5.58 -49.81 14.77
C ILE A 947 4.82 -50.57 13.67
N TYR A 948 5.40 -50.61 12.46
CA TYR A 948 4.88 -51.31 11.31
C TYR A 948 5.98 -52.11 10.59
N TYR A 949 5.61 -53.26 10.07
CA TYR A 949 6.45 -54.02 9.15
C TYR A 949 6.11 -53.66 7.72
N VAL A 950 7.14 -53.28 6.93
CA VAL A 950 6.96 -52.80 5.56
C VAL A 950 7.76 -53.67 4.60
N GLY A 951 7.15 -54.00 3.47
CA GLY A 951 7.81 -54.70 2.36
C GLY A 951 8.63 -53.77 1.48
N LYS A 952 8.74 -54.09 0.19
CA LYS A 952 9.52 -53.30 -0.79
C LYS A 952 8.72 -52.16 -1.41
N GLU A 953 7.41 -52.14 -1.24
CA GLU A 953 6.53 -51.11 -1.81
C GLU A 953 6.55 -49.84 -0.97
N PRO A 954 6.33 -48.68 -1.60
CA PRO A 954 6.19 -47.41 -0.89
C PRO A 954 4.98 -47.43 0.03
N ILE A 955 5.11 -46.83 1.20
CA ILE A 955 3.95 -46.60 2.09
C ILE A 955 3.20 -45.36 1.63
N GLU A 956 1.89 -45.44 1.56
CA GLU A 956 0.98 -44.34 1.39
C GLU A 956 0.22 -44.09 2.69
N LEU A 957 0.28 -42.87 3.20
CA LEU A 957 -0.42 -42.47 4.40
C LEU A 957 -1.61 -41.55 4.03
N TRP A 958 -2.80 -41.96 4.43
CA TRP A 958 -4.04 -41.21 4.18
C TRP A 958 -4.62 -40.70 5.50
N THR A 959 -5.04 -39.44 5.56
CA THR A 959 -5.73 -38.90 6.72
C THR A 959 -7.11 -38.38 6.38
N THR A 960 -8.07 -38.68 7.21
CA THR A 960 -9.43 -38.15 7.15
C THR A 960 -9.76 -37.46 8.48
N PRO A 961 -10.01 -36.18 8.55
CA PRO A 961 -10.42 -35.56 9.80
C PRO A 961 -11.79 -36.07 10.23
N PHE A 962 -11.88 -36.60 11.45
CA PHE A 962 -13.12 -37.07 12.04
C PHE A 962 -13.87 -35.91 12.70
N ASN A 963 -15.13 -35.71 12.33
CA ASN A 963 -15.97 -34.66 12.80
C ASN A 963 -16.68 -35.02 14.09
N SER A 964 -16.43 -34.35 15.20
CA SER A 964 -17.32 -34.39 16.35
C SER A 964 -18.45 -33.39 16.14
N ARG A 965 -19.67 -33.86 16.21
CA ARG A 965 -20.89 -33.06 16.06
C ARG A 965 -20.91 -31.88 17.05
N GLY A 966 -21.06 -30.70 16.53
CA GLY A 966 -21.56 -29.57 17.27
C GLY A 966 -20.50 -28.61 17.77
N GLY A 967 -20.45 -27.45 17.18
CA GLY A 967 -19.68 -26.32 17.60
C GLY A 967 -18.88 -25.73 16.45
N TRP A 968 -18.73 -24.48 16.41
CA TRP A 968 -17.94 -23.72 15.46
C TRP A 968 -16.52 -24.27 15.46
N GLY A 969 -16.24 -25.13 14.47
CA GLY A 969 -14.99 -25.89 14.42
C GLY A 969 -13.78 -24.98 14.31
N ARG A 970 -12.85 -25.19 15.21
CA ARG A 970 -11.49 -24.69 15.07
C ARG A 970 -10.75 -25.58 14.05
N PRO A 971 -9.71 -25.06 13.40
CA PRO A 971 -8.94 -25.82 12.42
C PRO A 971 -8.33 -27.08 13.07
N GLU A 972 -8.38 -28.17 12.36
CA GLU A 972 -7.62 -29.36 12.65
C GLU A 972 -6.25 -29.20 12.00
N TYR A 973 -5.20 -29.33 12.79
CA TYR A 973 -3.83 -29.08 12.38
C TYR A 973 -3.12 -30.38 12.08
N PHE A 974 -2.35 -30.36 11.02
CA PHE A 974 -1.51 -31.46 10.61
C PHE A 974 -0.09 -30.94 10.35
N ASN A 975 0.88 -31.52 11.04
CA ASN A 975 2.29 -31.33 10.74
C ASN A 975 2.80 -32.54 9.97
#